data_c503656e60e11d1568334875c9a13f3c
#
_entry.id   c503656e60e11d1568334875c9a13f3c
#
_cell.length_a   1.000
_cell.length_b   1.000
_cell.length_c   1.000
_cell.angle_alpha   90.00
_cell.angle_beta   90.00
_cell.angle_gamma   90.00
#
_symmetry.space_group_name_H-M   'P 1'
#
loop_
_entity.id
_entity.type
_entity.pdbx_description
1 polymer ?
#
loop_
_entity_poly.entity_id
_entity_poly.type
_entity_poly.pdbx_seq_one_letter_code
_entity_poly.pdbx_strand_id
1 'polypeptide(L)'
;MSDLGDSLEQRFGLWSLFWLRGPRAGAEEVVIVALRSDTGDRISLPRQRSEANPCADLRVDETPPTHRTLGDVPQRWGRCHFMELLHRLAAAKPRVVAFDVAFRPRDDLPSGEDRAVATAMRTARNVVLAQKSKLRWLPGRVVVEDGPVELSHEISSAAIGVAPTPIPQQQLDRIDQFQAFKDGPWSAPTLSALALQVYARDGYPSLLTGLRRTMPEAADDLPPDAGELIRGGQLEVHMLHLRSVLMRQLADGARLDEHADQLGASQVRSLRALIELYTGENLRYLNFYGPPGTIRTVHIADVISVRDKVAASDPLQLRDKAVFVGYADNREWDQMEKFATVYGDGLTRMSGVELLATAFANLLDHSDLEASSTWTNLALAVVAASGTVLLCYGLSTFAATLILLAAAVGYLTASVVILSRTNVWLPVFVPLALCAPAGYLFAMAYKILHYKRDRANLRSILDKFIPPEVRHQLQDNAKRLDVVKETMNAVCVMTDIEGFTTLSTKLSSERMLELLRSYFGAIFKPIADYGGFVVDLKGDSILAVWPDRSSDPAVRVRACQACLELQAAVARFNQSHPSSRMPTRGRELRRRHARPRGIRRVSHRIRCGGRYRERRRPDRGARQGGRSVRAGGRVGHRRAGSVSGARPRRVFSARAECSHPHLRAGGIS
;
A
#
# COMPACT_ATOMS: atom_id res chain seq x y z
N MET A 1 -0.17 3.65 16.81
CA MET A 1 -0.03 2.31 16.20
C MET A 1 0.84 1.48 17.13
N SER A 2 0.86 0.15 17.02
CA SER A 2 1.81 -0.65 17.80
C SER A 2 3.22 -0.44 17.25
N ASP A 3 4.26 -0.61 18.07
CA ASP A 3 5.67 -0.54 17.63
C ASP A 3 5.96 -1.34 16.36
N LEU A 4 5.25 -2.47 16.19
CA LEU A 4 5.31 -3.29 14.98
C LEU A 4 4.74 -2.56 13.74
N GLY A 5 3.64 -1.83 13.89
CA GLY A 5 3.04 -1.07 12.79
C GLY A 5 3.95 0.05 12.30
N ASP A 6 4.58 0.76 13.23
CA ASP A 6 5.52 1.82 12.93
C ASP A 6 6.80 1.27 12.27
N SER A 7 7.31 0.14 12.75
CA SER A 7 8.46 -0.55 12.14
C SER A 7 8.17 -1.02 10.71
N LEU A 8 6.98 -1.55 10.44
CA LEU A 8 6.57 -1.98 9.10
C LEU A 8 6.40 -0.78 8.16
N GLU A 9 5.84 0.31 8.67
CA GLU A 9 5.67 1.54 7.90
C GLU A 9 7.01 2.16 7.53
N GLN A 10 7.95 2.27 8.48
CA GLN A 10 9.31 2.72 8.20
C GLN A 10 10.01 1.83 7.17
N ARG A 11 9.90 0.51 7.32
CA ARG A 11 10.62 -0.43 6.47
C ARG A 11 10.07 -0.52 5.05
N PHE A 12 8.74 -0.56 4.90
CA PHE A 12 8.08 -0.81 3.61
C PHE A 12 7.36 0.42 3.07
N GLY A 13 6.69 1.19 3.92
CA GLY A 13 5.96 2.39 3.53
C GLY A 13 6.91 3.47 3.04
N LEU A 14 7.89 3.86 3.85
CA LEU A 14 8.88 4.88 3.50
C LEU A 14 9.70 4.47 2.27
N TRP A 15 10.14 3.20 2.18
CA TRP A 15 10.83 2.67 1.01
C TRP A 15 9.99 2.82 -0.28
N SER A 16 8.69 2.47 -0.22
CA SER A 16 7.81 2.55 -1.38
C SER A 16 7.60 4.00 -1.83
N LEU A 17 7.50 4.95 -0.90
CA LEU A 17 7.38 6.38 -1.20
C LEU A 17 8.63 6.93 -1.88
N PHE A 18 9.83 6.59 -1.41
CA PHE A 18 11.08 6.98 -2.05
C PHE A 18 11.23 6.38 -3.45
N TRP A 19 10.86 5.11 -3.61
CA TRP A 19 10.91 4.43 -4.91
C TRP A 19 9.95 5.08 -5.92
N LEU A 20 8.73 5.42 -5.50
CA LEU A 20 7.73 6.07 -6.34
C LEU A 20 8.09 7.53 -6.66
N ARG A 21 8.65 8.26 -5.68
CA ARG A 21 9.07 9.64 -5.88
C ARG A 21 10.27 9.73 -6.82
N GLY A 22 11.17 8.76 -6.75
CA GLY A 22 12.45 8.79 -7.45
C GLY A 22 13.46 9.77 -6.83
N PRO A 23 14.65 9.91 -7.45
CA PRO A 23 15.65 10.88 -7.05
C PRO A 23 15.15 12.33 -7.21
N ARG A 24 15.53 13.21 -6.28
CA ARG A 24 15.32 14.67 -6.37
C ARG A 24 16.61 15.38 -6.76
N ALA A 25 16.53 16.66 -7.11
CA ALA A 25 17.71 17.49 -7.39
C ALA A 25 18.71 17.41 -6.22
N GLY A 26 19.98 17.25 -6.53
CA GLY A 26 21.04 17.15 -5.53
C GLY A 26 21.17 18.41 -4.68
N ALA A 27 21.78 18.27 -3.50
CA ALA A 27 22.10 19.40 -2.63
C ALA A 27 23.24 20.21 -3.26
N GLU A 28 22.90 21.30 -3.94
CA GLU A 28 23.90 22.15 -4.63
C GLU A 28 24.93 22.77 -3.67
N GLU A 29 24.53 22.97 -2.41
CA GLU A 29 25.39 23.61 -1.39
C GLU A 29 26.41 22.66 -0.77
N VAL A 30 26.38 21.38 -1.10
CA VAL A 30 27.20 20.34 -0.48
C VAL A 30 28.05 19.63 -1.52
N VAL A 31 29.34 19.46 -1.21
CA VAL A 31 30.26 18.68 -2.04
C VAL A 31 31.01 17.69 -1.15
N ILE A 32 31.09 16.45 -1.61
CA ILE A 32 31.86 15.40 -0.93
C ILE A 32 33.25 15.31 -1.58
N VAL A 33 34.31 15.37 -0.77
CA VAL A 33 35.67 15.03 -1.19
C VAL A 33 35.92 13.57 -0.76
N ALA A 34 35.89 12.68 -1.73
CA ALA A 34 36.01 11.25 -1.51
C ALA A 34 37.46 10.81 -1.33
N LEU A 35 37.71 10.15 -0.20
CA LEU A 35 38.89 9.35 0.04
C LEU A 35 38.64 7.97 -0.51
N ARG A 36 39.34 7.58 -1.57
CA ARG A 36 39.23 6.24 -2.18
C ARG A 36 40.53 5.48 -1.99
N SER A 37 40.43 4.21 -1.79
CA SER A 37 41.57 3.33 -1.66
C SER A 37 42.37 3.19 -2.95
N ASP A 38 41.70 3.30 -4.11
CA ASP A 38 42.31 3.19 -5.44
C ASP A 38 43.08 4.46 -5.88
N THR A 39 42.88 5.59 -5.24
CA THR A 39 43.53 6.87 -5.58
C THR A 39 44.78 7.14 -4.77
N GLY A 40 45.02 6.40 -3.69
CA GLY A 40 46.27 6.56 -2.90
C GLY A 40 47.54 6.28 -3.71
N ASP A 41 47.45 5.45 -4.74
CA ASP A 41 48.58 5.14 -5.63
C ASP A 41 48.91 6.24 -6.64
N ARG A 42 47.99 7.21 -6.84
CA ARG A 42 48.23 8.37 -7.73
C ARG A 42 49.00 9.50 -7.05
N ILE A 43 49.14 9.46 -5.73
CA ILE A 43 49.79 10.50 -4.96
C ILE A 43 50.94 9.86 -4.22
N SER A 44 52.15 10.00 -4.74
CA SER A 44 53.35 9.46 -4.12
C SER A 44 53.92 10.44 -3.09
N LEU A 45 54.29 9.91 -1.92
CA LEU A 45 55.06 10.64 -0.93
C LEU A 45 56.54 10.39 -1.20
N PRO A 46 57.40 11.43 -1.08
CA PRO A 46 58.87 11.27 -1.25
C PRO A 46 59.43 10.28 -0.22
N ARG A 47 60.38 9.45 -0.66
CA ARG A 47 61.02 8.44 0.19
C ARG A 47 61.92 9.01 1.28
N GLN A 48 62.40 10.23 1.12
CA GLN A 48 63.22 10.92 2.11
C GLN A 48 62.46 12.11 2.73
N ARG A 49 62.17 11.98 4.00
CA ARG A 49 61.48 13.02 4.80
C ARG A 49 62.51 13.74 5.65
N SER A 50 62.52 15.08 5.59
CA SER A 50 63.32 15.92 6.50
C SER A 50 62.47 16.25 7.72
N GLU A 51 63.05 16.20 8.93
CA GLU A 51 62.38 16.67 10.15
C GLU A 51 61.94 18.16 10.07
N ALA A 52 62.66 18.98 9.29
CA ALA A 52 62.36 20.38 9.10
C ALA A 52 61.14 20.62 8.16
N ASN A 53 60.88 19.71 7.21
CA ASN A 53 59.74 19.79 6.33
C ASN A 53 59.21 18.36 6.01
N PRO A 54 58.41 17.81 6.90
CA PRO A 54 57.95 16.40 6.79
C PRO A 54 57.07 16.12 5.58
N CYS A 55 56.57 17.15 4.92
CA CYS A 55 55.63 17.03 3.79
C CYS A 55 56.18 17.69 2.50
N ALA A 56 57.52 17.97 2.42
CA ALA A 56 58.12 18.48 1.20
C ALA A 56 57.98 17.51 0.03
N ASP A 57 57.67 18.04 -1.17
CA ASP A 57 57.63 17.34 -2.44
C ASP A 57 56.54 16.22 -2.60
N LEU A 58 55.33 16.52 -2.20
CA LEU A 58 54.18 15.70 -2.57
C LEU A 58 53.97 15.76 -4.11
N ARG A 59 54.17 14.64 -4.80
CA ARG A 59 53.97 14.56 -6.25
C ARG A 59 52.67 13.80 -6.56
N VAL A 60 51.92 14.34 -7.50
CA VAL A 60 50.70 13.68 -8.05
C VAL A 60 51.11 13.06 -9.39
N ASP A 61 51.06 11.75 -9.46
CA ASP A 61 51.24 11.00 -10.72
C ASP A 61 50.01 11.16 -11.60
N GLU A 62 50.18 11.67 -12.82
CA GLU A 62 49.10 11.88 -13.79
C GLU A 62 48.64 10.55 -14.46
N THR A 63 49.44 9.48 -14.33
CA THR A 63 49.13 8.17 -14.93
C THR A 63 48.56 7.19 -13.89
N PRO A 64 47.35 6.67 -14.10
CA PRO A 64 46.83 5.64 -13.18
C PRO A 64 47.63 4.33 -13.30
N PRO A 65 47.88 3.61 -12.20
CA PRO A 65 48.51 2.31 -12.22
C PRO A 65 47.67 1.33 -13.02
N THR A 66 48.30 0.65 -13.98
CA THR A 66 47.62 -0.21 -14.96
C THR A 66 47.16 -1.54 -14.41
N HIS A 67 47.70 -2.01 -13.27
CA HIS A 67 47.31 -3.27 -12.66
C HIS A 67 47.49 -3.23 -11.12
N ARG A 68 46.43 -3.59 -10.38
CA ARG A 68 46.52 -4.03 -8.98
C ARG A 68 46.59 -5.55 -8.95
N THR A 69 47.56 -6.10 -8.21
CA THR A 69 47.58 -7.50 -7.84
C THR A 69 46.67 -7.74 -6.63
N LEU A 70 45.95 -8.86 -6.64
CA LEU A 70 45.09 -9.29 -5.52
C LEU A 70 46.03 -9.51 -4.30
N GLY A 71 46.00 -8.62 -3.32
CA GLY A 71 46.82 -8.66 -2.12
C GLY A 71 47.47 -7.34 -1.69
N ASP A 72 47.39 -6.28 -2.48
CA ASP A 72 47.90 -4.97 -2.09
C ASP A 72 47.06 -4.37 -0.95
N VAL A 73 47.69 -4.12 0.19
CA VAL A 73 47.07 -3.47 1.34
C VAL A 73 46.71 -2.03 0.92
N PRO A 74 45.43 -1.58 1.13
CA PRO A 74 45.06 -0.24 0.75
C PRO A 74 45.95 0.78 1.43
N GLN A 75 46.54 1.68 0.63
CA GLN A 75 47.41 2.75 1.16
C GLN A 75 46.58 3.63 2.09
N ARG A 76 47.00 3.73 3.35
CA ARG A 76 46.40 4.65 4.33
C ARG A 76 46.75 6.07 3.96
N TRP A 77 45.76 6.95 3.89
CA TRP A 77 45.95 8.37 3.69
C TRP A 77 46.86 8.95 4.79
N GLY A 78 48.00 9.51 4.40
CA GLY A 78 48.95 10.13 5.32
C GLY A 78 48.55 11.58 5.69
N ARG A 79 49.12 12.09 6.76
CA ARG A 79 48.89 13.46 7.24
C ARG A 79 49.22 14.52 6.18
N CYS A 80 50.26 14.32 5.41
CA CYS A 80 50.69 15.25 4.38
C CYS A 80 49.67 15.43 3.26
N HIS A 81 48.91 14.39 2.93
CA HIS A 81 47.80 14.49 1.97
C HIS A 81 46.69 15.41 2.50
N PHE A 82 46.35 15.29 3.78
CA PHE A 82 45.35 16.17 4.39
C PHE A 82 45.84 17.63 4.54
N MET A 83 47.12 17.82 4.80
CA MET A 83 47.72 19.16 4.80
C MET A 83 47.57 19.82 3.43
N GLU A 84 47.97 19.16 2.36
CA GLU A 84 47.85 19.66 0.99
C GLU A 84 46.39 19.90 0.59
N LEU A 85 45.49 18.94 0.91
CA LEU A 85 44.05 19.10 0.72
C LEU A 85 43.55 20.39 1.36
N LEU A 86 43.93 20.63 2.63
CA LEU A 86 43.50 21.83 3.36
C LEU A 86 44.03 23.11 2.72
N HIS A 87 45.28 23.13 2.22
CA HIS A 87 45.82 24.29 1.48
C HIS A 87 44.98 24.58 0.22
N ARG A 88 44.61 23.53 -0.57
CA ARG A 88 43.78 23.68 -1.77
C ARG A 88 42.36 24.14 -1.42
N LEU A 89 41.78 23.58 -0.38
CA LEU A 89 40.44 23.98 0.10
C LEU A 89 40.48 25.43 0.64
N ALA A 90 41.52 25.83 1.37
CA ALA A 90 41.64 27.21 1.85
C ALA A 90 41.70 28.21 0.68
N ALA A 91 42.36 27.88 -0.45
CA ALA A 91 42.39 28.68 -1.65
C ALA A 91 41.01 28.76 -2.35
N ALA A 92 40.23 27.68 -2.36
CA ALA A 92 38.89 27.61 -2.92
C ALA A 92 37.81 28.31 -2.06
N LYS A 93 38.10 28.56 -0.77
CA LYS A 93 37.24 29.28 0.20
C LYS A 93 35.84 28.65 0.38
N PRO A 94 35.71 27.37 0.74
CA PRO A 94 34.44 26.82 1.18
C PRO A 94 33.99 27.49 2.48
N ARG A 95 32.70 27.46 2.80
CA ARG A 95 32.15 27.97 4.06
C ARG A 95 32.52 27.13 5.26
N VAL A 96 32.51 25.80 5.09
CA VAL A 96 32.89 24.81 6.11
C VAL A 96 33.55 23.60 5.46
N VAL A 97 34.51 23.01 6.16
CA VAL A 97 35.14 21.72 5.81
C VAL A 97 34.94 20.77 6.97
N ALA A 98 34.16 19.73 6.76
CA ALA A 98 33.84 18.71 7.76
C ALA A 98 34.58 17.40 7.43
N PHE A 99 35.49 16.98 8.31
CA PHE A 99 36.19 15.72 8.14
C PHE A 99 35.50 14.58 8.87
N ASP A 100 35.01 13.59 8.12
CA ASP A 100 34.57 12.31 8.63
C ASP A 100 35.72 11.31 8.74
N VAL A 101 36.82 11.77 9.33
CA VAL A 101 38.05 11.02 9.52
C VAL A 101 38.52 11.15 10.97
N ALA A 102 38.79 10.03 11.63
CA ALA A 102 39.39 10.04 12.97
C ALA A 102 40.90 10.21 12.89
N PHE A 103 41.41 11.39 13.23
CA PHE A 103 42.84 11.68 13.32
C PHE A 103 43.41 11.14 14.64
N ARG A 104 43.61 9.82 14.74
CA ARG A 104 44.16 9.17 15.95
C ARG A 104 45.62 9.54 16.17
N PRO A 105 46.11 9.60 17.43
CA PRO A 105 47.52 9.66 17.72
C PRO A 105 48.28 8.53 17.01
N ARG A 106 49.47 8.82 16.53
CA ARG A 106 50.32 7.87 15.83
C ARG A 106 51.75 8.02 16.27
N ASP A 107 52.26 7.02 17.00
CA ASP A 107 53.61 7.00 17.51
C ASP A 107 54.65 6.68 16.41
N ASP A 108 54.20 6.17 15.27
CA ASP A 108 54.99 5.75 14.12
C ASP A 108 55.27 6.89 13.13
N LEU A 109 54.71 8.10 13.34
CA LEU A 109 54.90 9.27 12.47
C LEU A 109 55.84 10.28 13.08
N PRO A 110 56.58 11.02 12.22
CA PRO A 110 57.31 12.20 12.67
C PRO A 110 56.37 13.19 13.34
N SER A 111 56.74 13.70 14.51
CA SER A 111 55.93 14.67 15.29
C SER A 111 55.56 15.94 14.51
N GLY A 112 56.28 16.26 13.43
CA GLY A 112 56.01 17.38 12.55
C GLY A 112 54.81 17.25 11.63
N GLU A 113 54.35 16.02 11.30
CA GLU A 113 53.23 15.83 10.36
C GLU A 113 51.89 16.30 10.97
N ASP A 114 51.60 15.97 12.22
CA ASP A 114 50.39 16.45 12.90
C ASP A 114 50.42 17.97 13.06
N ARG A 115 51.57 18.57 13.35
CA ARG A 115 51.76 20.02 13.41
C ARG A 115 51.52 20.68 12.06
N ALA A 116 51.94 20.08 10.96
CA ALA A 116 51.71 20.60 9.61
C ALA A 116 50.21 20.64 9.28
N VAL A 117 49.47 19.55 9.56
CA VAL A 117 48.01 19.51 9.40
C VAL A 117 47.33 20.53 10.30
N ALA A 118 47.70 20.62 11.57
CA ALA A 118 47.15 21.58 12.52
C ALA A 118 47.36 23.02 12.06
N THR A 119 48.53 23.35 11.50
CA THR A 119 48.83 24.68 10.96
C THR A 119 47.96 25.00 9.74
N ALA A 120 47.75 24.04 8.84
CA ALA A 120 46.86 24.19 7.70
C ALA A 120 45.38 24.38 8.14
N MET A 121 44.92 23.71 9.18
CA MET A 121 43.57 23.89 9.75
C MET A 121 43.40 25.26 10.36
N ARG A 122 44.38 25.75 11.15
CA ARG A 122 44.35 27.12 11.71
C ARG A 122 44.31 28.19 10.62
N THR A 123 44.97 27.94 9.49
CA THR A 123 44.97 28.85 8.34
C THR A 123 43.61 28.87 7.66
N ALA A 124 42.99 27.72 7.48
CA ALA A 124 41.67 27.57 6.85
C ALA A 124 40.54 28.18 7.68
N ARG A 125 40.58 28.09 9.01
CA ARG A 125 39.64 28.69 9.98
C ARG A 125 38.16 28.28 9.80
N ASN A 126 37.89 27.14 9.19
CA ASN A 126 36.54 26.65 8.90
C ASN A 126 36.45 25.12 8.96
N VAL A 127 37.36 24.48 9.71
CA VAL A 127 37.47 23.03 9.76
C VAL A 127 36.83 22.48 11.02
N VAL A 128 35.94 21.47 10.86
CA VAL A 128 35.32 20.67 11.93
C VAL A 128 35.69 19.21 11.76
N LEU A 129 35.81 18.47 12.87
CA LEU A 129 36.31 17.12 12.89
C LEU A 129 35.28 16.14 13.47
N ALA A 130 35.21 14.93 12.91
CA ALA A 130 34.46 13.85 13.47
C ALA A 130 35.14 13.23 14.69
N GLN A 131 34.36 13.04 15.76
CA GLN A 131 34.72 12.24 16.91
C GLN A 131 34.02 10.89 16.77
N LYS A 132 34.75 9.86 16.35
CA LYS A 132 34.20 8.50 16.28
C LYS A 132 34.07 7.91 17.69
N SER A 133 33.13 7.02 17.87
CA SER A 133 32.92 6.31 19.14
C SER A 133 33.60 4.94 19.09
N LYS A 134 34.15 4.49 20.23
CA LYS A 134 34.57 3.12 20.43
C LYS A 134 33.34 2.27 20.64
N LEU A 135 33.18 1.23 19.81
CA LEU A 135 32.06 0.31 19.90
C LEU A 135 32.52 -1.00 20.53
N ARG A 136 31.82 -1.46 21.57
CA ARG A 136 32.08 -2.74 22.22
C ARG A 136 30.89 -3.68 22.03
N TRP A 137 31.17 -4.87 21.53
CA TRP A 137 30.16 -5.92 21.39
C TRP A 137 29.98 -6.66 22.70
N LEU A 138 28.76 -6.67 23.22
CA LEU A 138 28.37 -7.47 24.37
C LEU A 138 27.76 -8.80 23.90
N PRO A 139 27.76 -9.85 24.76
CA PRO A 139 27.07 -11.10 24.48
C PRO A 139 25.60 -10.84 24.13
N GLY A 140 25.09 -11.48 23.08
CA GLY A 140 23.74 -11.25 22.57
C GLY A 140 23.63 -10.24 21.42
N ARG A 141 24.76 -9.88 20.78
CA ARG A 141 24.85 -8.91 19.66
C ARG A 141 24.45 -7.48 20.00
N VAL A 142 24.51 -7.12 21.27
CA VAL A 142 24.29 -5.73 21.69
C VAL A 142 25.57 -4.94 21.49
N VAL A 143 25.51 -3.85 20.74
CA VAL A 143 26.61 -2.90 20.57
C VAL A 143 26.46 -1.78 21.58
N VAL A 144 27.46 -1.57 22.39
CA VAL A 144 27.48 -0.48 23.38
C VAL A 144 28.62 0.48 23.02
N GLU A 145 28.33 1.75 23.13
CA GLU A 145 29.33 2.79 22.96
C GLU A 145 30.21 2.87 24.23
N ASP A 146 31.51 2.67 24.05
CA ASP A 146 32.51 2.59 25.12
C ASP A 146 33.36 3.88 25.23
N GLY A 147 32.80 4.99 24.78
CA GLY A 147 33.43 6.30 24.81
C GLY A 147 34.01 6.78 23.47
N PRO A 148 34.59 7.99 23.44
CA PRO A 148 35.14 8.54 22.22
C PRO A 148 36.49 7.89 21.85
N VAL A 149 36.75 7.86 20.55
CA VAL A 149 38.10 7.54 20.01
C VAL A 149 39.02 8.70 20.29
N GLU A 150 40.19 8.45 20.86
CA GLU A 150 41.20 9.49 21.10
C GLU A 150 41.68 10.09 19.77
N LEU A 151 41.71 11.41 19.70
CA LEU A 151 42.25 12.17 18.57
C LEU A 151 43.60 12.78 18.91
N SER A 152 44.44 13.03 17.90
CA SER A 152 45.67 13.79 18.08
C SER A 152 45.36 15.17 18.66
N HIS A 153 45.97 15.49 19.80
CA HIS A 153 45.73 16.73 20.50
C HIS A 153 46.13 17.95 19.64
N GLU A 154 47.23 17.87 18.89
CA GLU A 154 47.68 18.96 18.02
C GLU A 154 46.64 19.27 16.92
N ILE A 155 46.01 18.21 16.34
CA ILE A 155 45.02 18.35 15.26
C ILE A 155 43.68 18.79 15.83
N SER A 156 43.21 18.15 16.91
CA SER A 156 41.90 18.46 17.50
C SER A 156 41.83 19.89 18.05
N SER A 157 42.90 20.36 18.67
CA SER A 157 42.99 21.73 19.17
C SER A 157 43.09 22.81 18.06
N ALA A 158 43.43 22.43 16.85
CA ALA A 158 43.51 23.32 15.69
C ALA A 158 42.17 23.42 14.92
N ALA A 159 41.26 22.50 15.11
CA ALA A 159 39.93 22.55 14.54
C ALA A 159 39.04 23.57 15.28
N ILE A 160 38.00 24.07 14.61
CA ILE A 160 36.98 24.93 15.22
C ILE A 160 36.18 24.18 16.26
N GLY A 161 35.91 22.87 16.00
CA GLY A 161 35.19 22.03 16.90
C GLY A 161 35.30 20.55 16.50
N VAL A 162 34.95 19.69 17.46
CA VAL A 162 35.02 18.23 17.32
C VAL A 162 33.66 17.65 17.72
N ALA A 163 33.04 16.95 16.81
CA ALA A 163 31.66 16.50 17.00
C ALA A 163 31.47 15.01 16.75
N PRO A 164 30.63 14.34 17.54
CA PRO A 164 30.29 12.93 17.34
C PRO A 164 29.56 12.70 16.03
N THR A 165 29.72 11.50 15.49
CA THR A 165 28.96 10.97 14.35
C THR A 165 28.14 9.77 14.82
N PRO A 166 27.07 9.97 15.62
CA PRO A 166 26.29 8.88 16.15
C PRO A 166 25.53 8.18 15.04
N ILE A 167 25.57 6.86 15.05
CA ILE A 167 24.68 6.02 14.27
C ILE A 167 23.54 5.64 15.21
N PRO A 168 22.27 5.91 14.87
CA PRO A 168 21.14 5.51 15.69
C PRO A 168 21.17 4.01 15.94
N GLN A 169 21.33 3.60 17.21
CA GLN A 169 21.56 2.20 17.61
C GLN A 169 20.42 1.23 17.24
N GLN A 170 19.22 1.74 17.01
CA GLN A 170 18.04 0.96 16.69
C GLN A 170 18.00 0.46 15.22
N GLN A 171 18.95 0.88 14.38
CA GLN A 171 18.87 0.69 12.93
C GLN A 171 20.13 0.03 12.34
N LEU A 172 20.59 -1.04 12.95
CA LEU A 172 21.75 -1.80 12.42
C LEU A 172 21.52 -2.35 11.01
N ASP A 173 20.27 -2.54 10.59
CA ASP A 173 19.93 -3.08 9.26
C ASP A 173 19.80 -2.00 8.18
N ARG A 174 19.30 -0.81 8.55
CA ARG A 174 19.07 0.30 7.60
C ARG A 174 19.04 1.63 8.32
N ILE A 175 19.75 2.63 7.77
CA ILE A 175 19.75 3.98 8.30
C ILE A 175 18.76 4.84 7.52
N ASP A 176 17.77 5.38 8.20
CA ASP A 176 16.78 6.33 7.69
C ASP A 176 16.59 7.55 8.61
N GLN A 177 17.31 7.59 9.73
CA GLN A 177 17.27 8.67 10.70
C GLN A 177 18.66 9.19 11.03
N PHE A 178 18.73 10.43 11.52
CA PHE A 178 19.94 11.05 12.05
C PHE A 178 19.60 11.87 13.30
N GLN A 179 20.62 12.15 14.09
CA GLN A 179 20.50 13.03 15.25
C GLN A 179 21.16 14.38 14.95
N ALA A 180 20.49 15.49 15.31
CA ALA A 180 21.09 16.81 15.26
C ALA A 180 22.02 17.03 16.47
N PHE A 181 21.62 16.53 17.65
CA PHE A 181 22.41 16.51 18.85
C PHE A 181 22.44 15.10 19.42
N LYS A 182 23.59 14.65 19.90
CA LYS A 182 23.72 13.38 20.58
C LYS A 182 23.20 13.53 22.02
N ASP A 183 22.31 12.64 22.41
CA ASP A 183 21.77 12.56 23.77
C ASP A 183 22.63 11.66 24.67
N GLY A 184 22.51 11.85 25.99
CA GLY A 184 23.13 11.00 26.99
C GLY A 184 24.37 11.60 27.66
N PRO A 185 25.26 10.77 28.26
CA PRO A 185 26.40 11.23 29.06
C PRO A 185 27.40 12.11 28.28
N TRP A 186 27.38 12.03 26.97
CA TRP A 186 28.27 12.74 26.05
C TRP A 186 27.43 13.63 25.11
N SER A 187 26.48 14.39 25.68
CA SER A 187 25.66 15.31 24.89
C SER A 187 26.52 16.30 24.13
N ALA A 188 26.38 16.36 22.82
CA ALA A 188 27.10 17.24 21.92
C ALA A 188 26.34 17.43 20.60
N PRO A 189 26.52 18.57 19.90
CA PRO A 189 26.07 18.70 18.53
C PRO A 189 26.76 17.63 17.66
N THR A 190 26.05 17.06 16.70
CA THR A 190 26.64 16.09 15.75
C THR A 190 27.48 16.83 14.69
N LEU A 191 28.30 16.09 13.94
CA LEU A 191 29.16 16.70 12.91
C LEU A 191 28.36 17.52 11.89
N SER A 192 27.17 17.03 11.47
CA SER A 192 26.30 17.76 10.54
C SER A 192 25.73 19.03 11.16
N ALA A 193 25.34 19.00 12.43
CA ALA A 193 24.88 20.18 13.17
C ALA A 193 25.97 21.19 13.40
N LEU A 194 27.16 20.74 13.80
CA LEU A 194 28.33 21.60 13.99
C LEU A 194 28.75 22.25 12.67
N ALA A 195 28.79 21.49 11.58
CA ALA A 195 29.07 22.01 10.24
C ALA A 195 28.03 23.06 9.81
N LEU A 196 26.74 22.85 10.14
CA LEU A 196 25.68 23.81 9.85
C LEU A 196 25.87 25.11 10.61
N GLN A 197 26.23 25.07 11.90
CA GLN A 197 26.49 26.28 12.68
C GLN A 197 27.62 27.12 12.06
N VAL A 198 28.70 26.46 11.63
CA VAL A 198 29.82 27.15 10.96
C VAL A 198 29.44 27.69 9.59
N TYR A 199 28.67 26.92 8.82
CA TYR A 199 28.17 27.31 7.50
C TYR A 199 27.21 28.51 7.57
N ALA A 200 26.25 28.45 8.50
CA ALA A 200 25.19 29.44 8.66
C ALA A 200 25.58 30.61 9.60
N ARG A 201 26.88 30.81 9.87
CA ARG A 201 27.39 31.85 10.76
C ARG A 201 26.85 33.26 10.50
N ASP A 202 26.51 33.57 9.23
CA ASP A 202 25.97 34.88 8.84
C ASP A 202 24.55 35.12 9.41
N GLY A 203 23.83 34.08 9.84
CA GLY A 203 22.53 34.15 10.52
C GLY A 203 22.62 34.37 12.03
N TYR A 204 23.80 34.10 12.64
CA TYR A 204 23.98 34.16 14.08
C TYR A 204 23.73 35.57 14.70
N PRO A 205 24.21 36.70 14.12
CA PRO A 205 23.91 38.02 14.65
C PRO A 205 22.41 38.32 14.72
N SER A 206 21.66 37.88 13.72
CA SER A 206 20.21 38.07 13.68
C SER A 206 19.50 37.18 14.73
N LEU A 207 19.94 35.94 14.90
CA LEU A 207 19.46 35.03 15.95
C LEU A 207 19.71 35.65 17.35
N LEU A 208 20.93 36.14 17.59
CA LEU A 208 21.31 36.79 18.86
C LEU A 208 20.49 38.06 19.11
N THR A 209 20.22 38.86 18.07
CA THR A 209 19.35 40.03 18.18
C THR A 209 17.93 39.67 18.56
N GLY A 210 17.36 38.59 17.99
CA GLY A 210 16.07 38.03 18.38
C GLY A 210 16.06 37.58 19.84
N LEU A 211 17.11 36.86 20.26
CA LEU A 211 17.26 36.41 21.65
C LEU A 211 17.40 37.54 22.66
N ARG A 212 18.18 38.60 22.36
CA ARG A 212 18.31 39.76 23.23
C ARG A 212 17.01 40.48 23.52
N ARG A 213 16.06 40.43 22.60
CA ARG A 213 14.74 41.05 22.79
C ARG A 213 13.80 40.19 23.66
N THR A 214 13.92 38.90 23.53
CA THR A 214 13.02 37.96 24.20
C THR A 214 13.57 37.41 25.50
N MET A 215 14.91 37.23 25.60
CA MET A 215 15.62 36.69 26.75
C MET A 215 16.98 37.37 26.92
N PRO A 216 17.04 38.65 27.36
CA PRO A 216 18.29 39.42 27.44
C PRO A 216 19.34 38.74 28.33
N GLU A 217 18.96 38.25 29.50
CA GLU A 217 19.88 37.55 30.44
C GLU A 217 20.56 36.32 29.82
N ALA A 218 19.82 35.52 29.05
CA ALA A 218 20.37 34.34 28.39
C ALA A 218 21.24 34.68 27.16
N ALA A 219 21.01 35.83 26.55
CA ALA A 219 21.80 36.32 25.42
C ALA A 219 23.15 36.93 25.84
N ASP A 220 23.26 37.43 27.08
CA ASP A 220 24.48 38.00 27.62
C ASP A 220 25.57 36.94 27.87
N ASP A 221 25.21 35.69 28.08
CA ASP A 221 26.14 34.58 28.22
C ASP A 221 26.67 34.05 26.88
N LEU A 222 26.19 34.60 25.77
CA LEU A 222 26.56 34.14 24.42
C LEU A 222 27.58 35.09 23.77
N PRO A 223 28.50 34.57 22.95
CA PRO A 223 29.45 35.40 22.21
C PRO A 223 28.74 36.48 21.39
N PRO A 224 29.25 37.73 21.39
CA PRO A 224 28.58 38.86 20.75
C PRO A 224 28.56 38.79 19.22
N ASP A 225 29.47 38.04 18.63
CA ASP A 225 29.53 37.83 17.18
C ASP A 225 29.90 36.41 16.80
N ALA A 226 29.62 36.05 15.55
CA ALA A 226 29.89 34.71 15.00
C ALA A 226 31.41 34.39 14.94
N GLY A 227 32.27 35.38 14.85
CA GLY A 227 33.72 35.20 14.82
C GLY A 227 34.27 34.81 16.19
N GLU A 228 33.72 35.36 17.26
CA GLU A 228 34.07 35.02 18.63
C GLU A 228 33.51 33.66 19.00
N LEU A 229 32.26 33.39 18.62
CA LEU A 229 31.62 32.06 18.76
C LEU A 229 32.52 30.95 18.22
N ILE A 230 33.11 31.15 17.04
CA ILE A 230 33.95 30.17 16.35
C ILE A 230 35.37 30.11 16.93
N ARG A 231 35.93 31.23 17.37
CA ARG A 231 37.34 31.31 17.82
C ARG A 231 37.55 30.87 19.26
N GLY A 232 36.51 30.88 20.08
CA GLY A 232 36.61 30.64 21.52
C GLY A 232 36.94 29.21 21.93
N GLY A 233 36.98 28.24 21.02
CA GLY A 233 37.24 26.82 21.32
C GLY A 233 36.17 26.14 22.17
N GLN A 234 35.01 26.75 22.32
CA GLN A 234 33.87 26.27 23.11
C GLN A 234 32.57 26.22 22.28
N LEU A 235 32.69 26.07 20.95
CA LEU A 235 31.56 26.13 20.04
C LEU A 235 30.48 25.13 20.42
N GLU A 236 30.85 23.89 20.77
CA GLU A 236 29.91 22.83 21.17
C GLU A 236 29.13 23.21 22.44
N VAL A 237 29.80 23.82 23.42
CA VAL A 237 29.18 24.27 24.67
C VAL A 237 28.18 25.38 24.41
N HIS A 238 28.54 26.37 23.59
CA HIS A 238 27.63 27.45 23.19
C HIS A 238 26.45 26.95 22.39
N MET A 239 26.64 25.95 21.53
CA MET A 239 25.53 25.32 20.79
C MET A 239 24.54 24.59 21.72
N LEU A 240 25.05 23.88 22.73
CA LEU A 240 24.18 23.22 23.75
C LEU A 240 23.43 24.27 24.58
N HIS A 241 24.12 25.36 24.95
CA HIS A 241 23.49 26.48 25.67
C HIS A 241 22.38 27.12 24.82
N LEU A 242 22.67 27.50 23.58
CA LEU A 242 21.68 28.01 22.61
C LEU A 242 20.46 27.09 22.49
N ARG A 243 20.69 25.78 22.35
CA ARG A 243 19.58 24.80 22.30
C ARG A 243 18.73 24.86 23.55
N SER A 244 19.37 24.86 24.73
CA SER A 244 18.64 24.88 26.02
C SER A 244 17.79 26.14 26.22
N VAL A 245 18.29 27.28 25.71
CA VAL A 245 17.59 28.56 25.76
C VAL A 245 16.43 28.59 24.79
N LEU A 246 16.68 28.23 23.52
CA LEU A 246 15.68 28.28 22.45
C LEU A 246 14.55 27.26 22.66
N MET A 247 14.83 26.09 23.17
CA MET A 247 13.80 25.10 23.52
C MET A 247 12.87 25.59 24.64
N ARG A 248 13.36 26.35 25.61
CA ARG A 248 12.53 27.01 26.64
C ARG A 248 11.64 28.08 26.02
N GLN A 249 12.16 28.86 25.10
CA GLN A 249 11.44 29.96 24.45
C GLN A 249 10.32 29.50 23.51
N LEU A 250 10.51 28.36 22.84
CA LEU A 250 9.47 27.77 21.99
C LEU A 250 8.20 27.45 22.82
N ALA A 251 8.39 27.03 24.07
CA ALA A 251 7.27 26.79 24.99
C ALA A 251 6.47 28.07 25.29
N ASP A 252 7.10 29.24 25.17
CA ASP A 252 6.48 30.56 25.41
C ASP A 252 5.92 31.22 24.14
N GLY A 253 6.02 30.57 22.95
CA GLY A 253 5.42 31.02 21.68
C GLY A 253 6.10 32.22 21.01
N ALA A 254 7.37 32.54 21.35
CA ALA A 254 8.11 33.69 20.80
C ALA A 254 8.51 33.47 19.33
N ARG A 255 8.39 34.53 18.51
CA ARG A 255 8.79 34.52 17.12
C ARG A 255 10.17 35.16 16.98
N LEU A 256 11.16 34.36 16.59
CA LEU A 256 12.55 34.79 16.42
C LEU A 256 12.84 35.37 15.02
N ASP A 257 11.94 35.19 14.07
CA ASP A 257 12.10 35.58 12.67
C ASP A 257 11.37 36.89 12.27
N GLU A 258 10.82 37.63 13.23
CA GLU A 258 10.04 38.88 12.97
C GLU A 258 10.77 39.93 12.12
N HIS A 259 12.09 39.84 12.03
CA HIS A 259 12.94 40.80 11.27
C HIS A 259 13.58 40.16 10.03
N ALA A 260 13.14 38.96 9.64
CA ALA A 260 13.68 38.27 8.47
C ALA A 260 13.49 39.09 7.18
N ASP A 261 12.43 39.91 7.10
CA ASP A 261 12.13 40.77 5.94
C ASP A 261 13.17 41.84 5.64
N GLN A 262 14.02 42.19 6.63
CA GLN A 262 15.08 43.18 6.49
C GLN A 262 16.42 42.57 6.07
N LEU A 263 16.52 41.26 6.00
CA LEU A 263 17.72 40.51 5.71
C LEU A 263 17.79 40.09 4.24
N GLY A 264 18.99 39.90 3.72
CA GLY A 264 19.19 39.29 2.41
C GLY A 264 18.79 37.82 2.41
N ALA A 265 18.40 37.30 1.25
CA ALA A 265 17.90 35.92 1.12
C ALA A 265 18.83 34.86 1.73
N SER A 266 20.15 35.01 1.59
CA SER A 266 21.14 34.09 2.17
C SER A 266 21.13 34.14 3.71
N GLN A 267 21.00 35.35 4.29
CA GLN A 267 20.95 35.53 5.75
C GLN A 267 19.65 34.98 6.33
N VAL A 268 18.51 35.18 5.65
CA VAL A 268 17.23 34.60 6.04
C VAL A 268 17.31 33.07 6.08
N ARG A 269 17.91 32.47 5.03
CA ARG A 269 18.11 31.01 4.97
C ARG A 269 18.97 30.53 6.14
N SER A 270 20.09 31.20 6.39
CA SER A 270 21.00 30.89 7.51
C SER A 270 20.30 31.04 8.87
N LEU A 271 19.54 32.12 9.07
CA LEU A 271 18.80 32.36 10.31
C LEU A 271 17.75 31.26 10.55
N ARG A 272 16.96 30.94 9.55
CA ARG A 272 15.94 29.87 9.64
C ARG A 272 16.57 28.51 9.91
N ALA A 273 17.68 28.19 9.23
CA ALA A 273 18.41 26.94 9.46
C ALA A 273 18.92 26.82 10.90
N LEU A 274 19.41 27.94 11.49
CA LEU A 274 19.83 27.95 12.89
C LEU A 274 18.66 27.85 13.86
N ILE A 275 17.56 28.57 13.63
CA ILE A 275 16.37 28.47 14.48
C ILE A 275 15.91 27.00 14.51
N GLU A 276 15.74 26.40 13.35
CA GLU A 276 15.25 25.02 13.23
C GLU A 276 16.24 23.99 13.79
N LEU A 277 17.56 24.22 13.63
CA LEU A 277 18.58 23.38 14.25
C LEU A 277 18.38 23.26 15.76
N TYR A 278 18.11 24.41 16.40
CA TYR A 278 18.04 24.49 17.86
C TYR A 278 16.66 24.19 18.42
N THR A 279 15.58 24.43 17.67
CA THR A 279 14.20 24.28 18.15
C THR A 279 13.53 22.99 17.69
N GLY A 280 14.02 22.41 16.60
CA GLY A 280 13.45 21.18 16.05
C GLY A 280 13.80 19.92 16.85
N GLU A 281 13.17 18.82 16.49
CA GLU A 281 13.39 17.51 17.10
C GLU A 281 14.84 17.07 16.97
N ASN A 282 15.28 16.28 17.95
CA ASN A 282 16.65 15.79 18.00
C ASN A 282 16.88 14.65 16.99
N LEU A 283 15.97 13.69 16.97
CA LEU A 283 15.96 12.56 16.04
C LEU A 283 15.07 12.89 14.85
N ARG A 284 15.65 12.93 13.66
CA ARG A 284 14.98 13.34 12.42
C ARG A 284 15.13 12.29 11.35
N TYR A 285 14.17 12.22 10.43
CA TYR A 285 14.25 11.32 9.29
C TYR A 285 15.03 11.93 8.13
N LEU A 286 15.93 11.12 7.54
CA LEU A 286 16.68 11.51 6.35
C LEU A 286 15.78 11.58 5.12
N ASN A 287 15.75 12.73 4.49
CA ASN A 287 15.16 12.91 3.18
C ASN A 287 16.22 12.78 2.10
N PHE A 288 16.46 11.57 1.67
CA PHE A 288 17.52 11.27 0.70
C PHE A 288 17.27 11.96 -0.64
N TYR A 289 18.36 12.41 -1.26
CA TYR A 289 18.34 12.98 -2.61
C TYR A 289 18.24 11.91 -3.70
N GLY A 290 18.78 10.72 -3.47
CA GLY A 290 18.75 9.60 -4.41
C GLY A 290 19.61 8.44 -3.95
N PRO A 291 19.93 7.51 -4.85
CA PRO A 291 20.86 6.42 -4.57
C PRO A 291 22.26 6.93 -4.25
N PRO A 292 23.14 6.08 -3.69
CA PRO A 292 24.53 6.45 -3.37
C PRO A 292 25.24 7.09 -4.55
N GLY A 293 25.92 8.22 -4.28
CA GLY A 293 26.61 9.04 -5.29
C GLY A 293 25.74 10.12 -5.93
N THR A 294 24.53 10.38 -5.43
CA THR A 294 23.67 11.48 -5.91
C THR A 294 24.20 12.84 -5.48
N ILE A 295 24.79 12.97 -4.29
CA ILE A 295 25.46 14.19 -3.87
C ILE A 295 26.77 14.31 -4.66
N ARG A 296 27.04 15.51 -5.14
CA ARG A 296 28.23 15.78 -5.93
C ARG A 296 29.50 15.35 -5.18
N THR A 297 30.24 14.44 -5.80
CA THR A 297 31.45 13.85 -5.20
C THR A 297 32.64 14.11 -6.10
N VAL A 298 33.72 14.63 -5.50
CA VAL A 298 35.01 14.94 -6.13
C VAL A 298 36.08 14.08 -5.47
N HIS A 299 37.03 13.56 -6.23
CA HIS A 299 38.12 12.78 -5.63
C HIS A 299 39.15 13.68 -4.98
N ILE A 300 39.73 13.27 -3.86
CA ILE A 300 40.79 13.99 -3.19
C ILE A 300 41.98 14.25 -4.15
N ALA A 301 42.31 13.30 -5.03
CA ALA A 301 43.38 13.46 -6.02
C ALA A 301 43.11 14.63 -6.97
N ASP A 302 41.85 14.80 -7.39
CA ASP A 302 41.46 15.90 -8.28
C ASP A 302 41.65 17.27 -7.57
N VAL A 303 41.30 17.33 -6.27
CA VAL A 303 41.48 18.55 -5.48
C VAL A 303 42.94 18.88 -5.29
N ILE A 304 43.79 17.91 -4.97
CA ILE A 304 45.23 18.11 -4.73
C ILE A 304 45.95 18.44 -6.05
N SER A 305 45.53 17.90 -7.19
CA SER A 305 46.16 18.15 -8.50
C SER A 305 45.92 19.55 -9.06
N VAL A 306 44.93 20.29 -8.55
CA VAL A 306 44.65 21.66 -8.97
C VAL A 306 45.81 22.57 -8.57
N ARG A 307 46.50 23.20 -9.55
CA ARG A 307 47.59 24.12 -9.28
C ARG A 307 47.10 25.38 -8.62
N ASP A 308 47.94 26.03 -7.76
CA ASP A 308 47.57 27.20 -6.95
C ASP A 308 46.93 28.34 -7.76
N LYS A 309 47.46 28.63 -8.94
CA LYS A 309 46.94 29.69 -9.83
C LYS A 309 45.53 29.33 -10.37
N VAL A 310 45.22 28.05 -10.51
CA VAL A 310 43.94 27.54 -11.01
C VAL A 310 42.97 27.33 -9.83
N ALA A 311 43.48 27.01 -8.64
CA ALA A 311 42.63 26.87 -7.45
C ALA A 311 41.86 28.16 -7.12
N ALA A 312 42.47 29.32 -7.36
CA ALA A 312 41.82 30.61 -7.16
C ALA A 312 40.63 30.87 -8.10
N SER A 313 40.59 30.24 -9.29
CA SER A 313 39.46 30.31 -10.23
C SER A 313 38.31 29.32 -9.91
N ASP A 314 38.47 28.50 -8.87
CA ASP A 314 37.48 27.52 -8.38
C ASP A 314 36.95 26.54 -9.47
N PRO A 315 37.86 25.81 -10.16
CA PRO A 315 37.44 24.89 -11.22
C PRO A 315 36.52 23.76 -10.72
N LEU A 316 36.60 23.46 -9.42
CA LEU A 316 35.79 22.44 -8.77
C LEU A 316 34.52 23.01 -8.10
N GLN A 317 34.26 24.31 -8.23
CA GLN A 317 33.08 24.99 -7.68
C GLN A 317 32.86 24.68 -6.19
N LEU A 318 33.90 24.84 -5.39
CA LEU A 318 33.91 24.59 -3.93
C LEU A 318 33.66 25.87 -3.13
N ARG A 319 33.73 27.05 -3.76
CA ARG A 319 33.51 28.33 -3.10
C ARG A 319 32.12 28.41 -2.50
N ASP A 320 32.04 28.88 -1.27
CA ASP A 320 30.81 29.05 -0.49
C ASP A 320 30.04 27.77 -0.24
N LYS A 321 30.60 26.58 -0.55
CA LYS A 321 29.98 25.26 -0.31
C LYS A 321 30.36 24.72 1.06
N ALA A 322 29.56 23.73 1.53
CA ALA A 322 29.93 22.83 2.61
C ALA A 322 30.70 21.65 2.01
N VAL A 323 31.91 21.42 2.43
CA VAL A 323 32.76 20.35 1.93
C VAL A 323 32.87 19.26 2.99
N PHE A 324 32.38 18.06 2.69
CA PHE A 324 32.53 16.90 3.54
C PHE A 324 33.63 15.98 3.02
N VAL A 325 34.60 15.68 3.86
CA VAL A 325 35.79 14.87 3.51
C VAL A 325 35.69 13.53 4.22
N GLY A 326 35.64 12.43 3.48
CA GLY A 326 35.57 11.09 4.09
C GLY A 326 35.66 9.97 3.07
N TYR A 327 35.60 8.74 3.56
CA TYR A 327 35.61 7.56 2.71
C TYR A 327 34.28 7.42 1.96
N ALA A 328 34.34 7.52 0.63
CA ALA A 328 33.18 7.43 -0.25
C ALA A 328 33.47 6.56 -1.48
N ASP A 329 33.90 5.33 -1.27
CA ASP A 329 34.11 4.36 -2.35
C ASP A 329 32.89 3.45 -2.51
N ASN A 330 32.16 3.61 -3.60
CA ASN A 330 30.99 2.79 -3.89
C ASN A 330 31.32 1.38 -4.43
N ARG A 331 32.59 1.11 -4.74
CA ARG A 331 33.03 -0.13 -5.39
C ARG A 331 33.68 -1.15 -4.46
N GLU A 332 34.14 -0.77 -3.28
CA GLU A 332 34.81 -1.68 -2.35
C GLU A 332 33.83 -2.27 -1.33
N TRP A 333 33.76 -3.59 -1.30
CA TRP A 333 32.90 -4.36 -0.40
C TRP A 333 33.38 -4.37 1.06
N ASP A 334 34.65 -4.06 1.31
CA ASP A 334 35.30 -4.20 2.61
C ASP A 334 35.29 -2.92 3.48
N GLN A 335 34.65 -1.85 3.05
CA GLN A 335 34.58 -0.65 3.88
C GLN A 335 33.59 -0.82 5.02
N MET A 336 34.09 -0.73 6.26
CA MET A 336 33.30 -0.86 7.50
C MET A 336 32.24 0.26 7.68
N GLU A 337 32.28 1.33 6.90
CA GLU A 337 31.41 2.52 7.02
C GLU A 337 30.42 2.65 5.86
N LYS A 338 29.87 1.53 5.41
CA LYS A 338 28.80 1.47 4.41
C LYS A 338 27.50 1.03 5.03
N PHE A 339 26.47 1.80 4.79
CA PHE A 339 25.16 1.62 5.41
C PHE A 339 24.07 1.34 4.38
N ALA A 340 23.17 0.43 4.70
CA ALA A 340 21.96 0.22 3.94
C ALA A 340 21.00 1.41 4.16
N THR A 341 20.37 1.89 3.10
CA THR A 341 19.41 2.99 3.12
C THR A 341 18.15 2.59 2.38
N VAL A 342 17.19 3.50 2.26
CA VAL A 342 15.96 3.29 1.47
C VAL A 342 16.22 3.00 -0.01
N TYR A 343 17.36 3.41 -0.56
CA TYR A 343 17.77 3.14 -1.95
C TYR A 343 18.67 1.90 -2.11
N GLY A 344 18.97 1.19 -1.02
CA GLY A 344 19.84 0.02 -1.07
C GLY A 344 19.06 -1.26 -1.30
N ASP A 345 19.49 -2.05 -2.27
CA ASP A 345 19.00 -3.40 -2.56
C ASP A 345 19.83 -4.51 -1.88
N GLY A 346 20.62 -4.15 -0.87
CA GLY A 346 21.59 -5.03 -0.20
C GLY A 346 22.96 -5.08 -0.85
N LEU A 347 23.08 -4.70 -2.12
CA LEU A 347 24.34 -4.63 -2.88
C LEU A 347 24.89 -3.20 -2.93
N THR A 348 24.01 -2.20 -3.00
CA THR A 348 24.37 -0.78 -2.99
C THR A 348 24.21 -0.22 -1.58
N ARG A 349 25.29 0.27 -1.01
CA ARG A 349 25.32 0.88 0.33
C ARG A 349 25.84 2.31 0.24
N MET A 350 25.27 3.21 1.02
CA MET A 350 25.71 4.61 1.11
C MET A 350 26.86 4.77 2.09
N SER A 351 27.82 5.59 1.76
CA SER A 351 28.95 5.90 2.65
C SER A 351 28.52 6.78 3.83
N GLY A 352 29.22 6.65 4.97
CA GLY A 352 28.94 7.47 6.15
C GLY A 352 29.04 8.96 5.88
N VAL A 353 30.04 9.39 5.10
CA VAL A 353 30.20 10.80 4.74
C VAL A 353 29.04 11.33 3.90
N GLU A 354 28.45 10.50 3.02
CA GLU A 354 27.28 10.90 2.23
C GLU A 354 26.02 11.00 3.09
N LEU A 355 25.87 10.14 4.11
CA LEU A 355 24.80 10.25 5.12
C LEU A 355 24.92 11.57 5.91
N LEU A 356 26.13 11.93 6.36
CA LEU A 356 26.39 13.17 7.08
C LEU A 356 26.14 14.40 6.19
N ALA A 357 26.55 14.35 4.93
CA ALA A 357 26.29 15.37 3.94
C ALA A 357 24.80 15.54 3.66
N THR A 358 24.04 14.42 3.57
CA THR A 358 22.58 14.42 3.43
C THR A 358 21.91 15.04 4.66
N ALA A 359 22.32 14.65 5.87
CA ALA A 359 21.81 15.21 7.12
C ALA A 359 22.04 16.73 7.21
N PHE A 360 23.27 17.19 6.86
CA PHE A 360 23.57 18.62 6.79
C PHE A 360 22.67 19.36 5.80
N ALA A 361 22.49 18.82 4.60
CA ALA A 361 21.66 19.45 3.58
C ALA A 361 20.17 19.48 3.99
N ASN A 362 19.70 18.44 4.67
CA ASN A 362 18.34 18.42 5.21
C ASN A 362 18.16 19.50 6.29
N LEU A 363 19.10 19.64 7.20
CA LEU A 363 19.07 20.69 8.22
C LEU A 363 19.13 22.10 7.60
N LEU A 364 19.95 22.30 6.56
CA LEU A 364 20.09 23.61 5.89
C LEU A 364 18.81 24.03 5.17
N ASP A 365 18.13 23.10 4.53
CA ASP A 365 16.97 23.35 3.66
C ASP A 365 15.60 23.07 4.34
N HIS A 366 15.58 22.74 5.63
CA HIS A 366 14.37 22.24 6.32
C HIS A 366 13.66 21.15 5.53
N SER A 367 14.44 20.25 5.01
CA SER A 367 13.93 19.22 4.11
C SER A 367 13.95 17.83 4.72
N ASP A 368 14.28 17.69 6.00
CA ASP A 368 14.11 16.46 6.76
C ASP A 368 12.65 16.02 6.77
N LEU A 369 12.43 14.71 6.88
CA LEU A 369 11.08 14.17 6.80
C LEU A 369 10.41 14.21 8.17
N GLU A 370 9.19 14.69 8.18
CA GLU A 370 8.30 14.64 9.32
C GLU A 370 7.34 13.47 9.20
N ALA A 371 7.28 12.65 10.24
CA ALA A 371 6.27 11.60 10.31
C ALA A 371 4.89 12.22 10.62
N SER A 372 3.86 11.78 9.92
CA SER A 372 2.49 12.19 10.26
C SER A 372 2.10 11.77 11.68
N SER A 373 1.23 12.55 12.33
CA SER A 373 0.86 12.32 13.72
C SER A 373 0.23 10.94 13.93
N THR A 374 0.37 10.37 15.11
CA THR A 374 -0.22 9.07 15.48
C THR A 374 -1.75 9.06 15.28
N TRP A 375 -2.42 10.17 15.55
CA TRP A 375 -3.86 10.30 15.32
C TRP A 375 -4.22 10.30 13.84
N THR A 376 -3.43 10.97 13.00
CA THR A 376 -3.59 10.92 11.54
C THR A 376 -3.42 9.51 11.02
N ASN A 377 -2.39 8.80 11.48
CA ASN A 377 -2.11 7.42 11.08
C ASN A 377 -3.26 6.48 11.47
N LEU A 378 -3.78 6.61 12.70
CA LEU A 378 -4.92 5.84 13.17
C LEU A 378 -6.19 6.15 12.34
N ALA A 379 -6.46 7.43 12.08
CA ALA A 379 -7.62 7.84 11.29
C ALA A 379 -7.56 7.26 9.87
N LEU A 380 -6.40 7.32 9.22
CA LEU A 380 -6.21 6.76 7.87
C LEU A 380 -6.39 5.24 7.86
N ALA A 381 -5.88 4.54 8.87
CA ALA A 381 -6.08 3.09 9.01
C ALA A 381 -7.56 2.72 9.18
N VAL A 382 -8.28 3.45 10.05
CA VAL A 382 -9.72 3.25 10.29
C VAL A 382 -10.53 3.56 9.03
N VAL A 383 -10.21 4.65 8.33
CA VAL A 383 -10.88 5.03 7.08
C VAL A 383 -10.63 3.97 6.00
N ALA A 384 -9.42 3.46 5.87
CA ALA A 384 -9.09 2.41 4.91
C ALA A 384 -9.87 1.12 5.20
N ALA A 385 -9.89 0.66 6.45
CA ALA A 385 -10.61 -0.55 6.83
C ALA A 385 -12.13 -0.40 6.67
N SER A 386 -12.73 0.64 7.30
CA SER A 386 -14.18 0.86 7.30
C SER A 386 -14.70 1.22 5.90
N GLY A 387 -13.99 2.08 5.17
CA GLY A 387 -14.32 2.45 3.79
C GLY A 387 -14.33 1.23 2.87
N THR A 388 -13.36 0.32 3.03
CA THR A 388 -13.32 -0.94 2.27
C THR A 388 -14.54 -1.81 2.57
N VAL A 389 -14.90 -1.97 3.85
CA VAL A 389 -16.07 -2.77 4.25
C VAL A 389 -17.37 -2.16 3.70
N LEU A 390 -17.55 -0.84 3.82
CA LEU A 390 -18.74 -0.13 3.32
C LEU A 390 -18.88 -0.24 1.79
N LEU A 391 -17.79 -0.04 1.05
CA LEU A 391 -17.77 -0.19 -0.40
C LEU A 391 -18.13 -1.62 -0.83
N CYS A 392 -17.53 -2.60 -0.17
CA CYS A 392 -17.83 -4.00 -0.44
C CYS A 392 -19.26 -4.38 -0.08
N TYR A 393 -19.86 -3.77 0.95
CA TYR A 393 -21.25 -4.02 1.33
C TYR A 393 -22.23 -3.45 0.31
N GLY A 394 -22.03 -2.18 -0.11
CA GLY A 394 -22.96 -1.45 -0.97
C GLY A 394 -22.87 -1.79 -2.46
N LEU A 395 -21.73 -2.29 -2.93
CA LEU A 395 -21.46 -2.50 -4.35
C LEU A 395 -21.27 -3.98 -4.71
N SER A 396 -21.34 -4.26 -6.02
CA SER A 396 -20.91 -5.56 -6.52
C SER A 396 -19.41 -5.76 -6.26
N THR A 397 -18.97 -6.99 -6.02
CA THR A 397 -17.58 -7.31 -5.70
C THR A 397 -16.62 -6.77 -6.75
N PHE A 398 -16.97 -6.88 -8.03
CA PHE A 398 -16.14 -6.37 -9.13
C PHE A 398 -16.01 -4.83 -9.10
N ALA A 399 -17.13 -4.11 -8.94
CA ALA A 399 -17.11 -2.64 -8.87
C ALA A 399 -16.35 -2.14 -7.63
N ALA A 400 -16.57 -2.78 -6.46
CA ALA A 400 -15.84 -2.46 -5.24
C ALA A 400 -14.32 -2.63 -5.42
N THR A 401 -13.87 -3.74 -6.01
CA THR A 401 -12.44 -3.97 -6.27
C THR A 401 -11.84 -2.92 -7.18
N LEU A 402 -12.53 -2.52 -8.27
CA LEU A 402 -12.03 -1.48 -9.17
C LEU A 402 -11.91 -0.12 -8.46
N ILE A 403 -12.91 0.25 -7.66
CA ILE A 403 -12.88 1.51 -6.90
C ILE A 403 -11.77 1.49 -5.86
N LEU A 404 -11.57 0.36 -5.16
CA LEU A 404 -10.49 0.23 -4.18
C LEU A 404 -9.12 0.33 -4.82
N LEU A 405 -8.90 -0.27 -6.00
CA LEU A 405 -7.66 -0.12 -6.76
C LEU A 405 -7.43 1.33 -7.18
N ALA A 406 -8.46 2.01 -7.71
CA ALA A 406 -8.36 3.40 -8.08
C ALA A 406 -8.08 4.30 -6.85
N ALA A 407 -8.73 4.04 -5.71
CA ALA A 407 -8.50 4.75 -4.46
C ALA A 407 -7.08 4.51 -3.93
N ALA A 408 -6.55 3.28 -4.02
CA ALA A 408 -5.18 2.96 -3.63
C ALA A 408 -4.15 3.72 -4.49
N VAL A 409 -4.33 3.76 -5.82
CA VAL A 409 -3.47 4.55 -6.72
C VAL A 409 -3.58 6.03 -6.41
N GLY A 410 -4.79 6.55 -6.19
CA GLY A 410 -5.02 7.95 -5.81
C GLY A 410 -4.33 8.31 -4.49
N TYR A 411 -4.45 7.44 -3.48
CA TYR A 411 -3.80 7.63 -2.18
C TYR A 411 -2.28 7.60 -2.29
N LEU A 412 -1.70 6.64 -3.01
CA LEU A 412 -0.26 6.57 -3.27
C LEU A 412 0.25 7.83 -3.96
N THR A 413 -0.44 8.27 -5.02
CA THR A 413 -0.08 9.50 -5.74
C THR A 413 -0.14 10.73 -4.83
N ALA A 414 -1.22 10.86 -4.04
CA ALA A 414 -1.37 11.95 -3.07
C ALA A 414 -0.24 11.92 -2.02
N SER A 415 0.10 10.74 -1.49
CA SER A 415 1.17 10.58 -0.50
C SER A 415 2.53 10.98 -1.06
N VAL A 416 2.85 10.64 -2.32
CA VAL A 416 4.08 11.07 -2.99
C VAL A 416 4.10 12.57 -3.23
N VAL A 417 2.98 13.17 -3.63
CA VAL A 417 2.87 14.62 -3.85
C VAL A 417 3.02 15.39 -2.53
N ILE A 418 2.39 14.92 -1.46
CA ILE A 418 2.52 15.53 -0.12
C ILE A 418 3.97 15.41 0.34
N LEU A 419 4.58 14.23 0.29
CA LEU A 419 5.98 14.02 0.62
C LEU A 419 6.91 14.98 -0.14
N SER A 420 6.65 15.18 -1.44
CA SER A 420 7.50 16.01 -2.30
C SER A 420 7.36 17.50 -2.04
N ARG A 421 6.21 17.96 -1.51
CA ARG A 421 5.92 19.39 -1.31
C ARG A 421 6.07 19.86 0.13
N THR A 422 5.78 18.99 1.08
CA THR A 422 5.70 19.35 2.50
C THR A 422 6.71 18.59 3.36
N ASN A 423 7.48 17.65 2.80
CA ASN A 423 8.37 16.73 3.52
C ASN A 423 7.64 15.85 4.57
N VAL A 424 6.31 15.89 4.64
CA VAL A 424 5.52 15.04 5.54
C VAL A 424 5.25 13.71 4.85
N TRP A 425 5.60 12.60 5.50
CA TRP A 425 5.29 11.28 4.99
C TRP A 425 4.06 10.67 5.68
N LEU A 426 3.13 10.19 4.86
CA LEU A 426 1.92 9.53 5.30
C LEU A 426 2.14 8.01 5.35
N PRO A 427 1.45 7.29 6.25
CA PRO A 427 1.53 5.84 6.29
C PRO A 427 0.90 5.26 5.03
N VAL A 428 1.63 4.39 4.34
CA VAL A 428 1.19 3.77 3.08
C VAL A 428 1.00 2.27 3.24
N PHE A 429 1.94 1.61 3.92
CA PHE A 429 1.94 0.17 4.05
C PHE A 429 0.79 -0.34 4.93
N VAL A 430 0.61 0.25 6.11
CA VAL A 430 -0.42 -0.19 7.06
C VAL A 430 -1.83 -0.01 6.49
N PRO A 431 -2.24 1.16 5.95
CA PRO A 431 -3.57 1.32 5.37
C PRO A 431 -3.82 0.43 4.15
N LEU A 432 -2.87 0.35 3.21
CA LEU A 432 -3.07 -0.32 1.93
C LEU A 432 -2.75 -1.82 1.96
N ALA A 433 -1.71 -2.25 2.67
CA ALA A 433 -1.29 -3.64 2.69
C ALA A 433 -1.91 -4.47 3.83
N LEU A 434 -2.34 -3.82 4.92
CA LEU A 434 -2.93 -4.50 6.07
C LEU A 434 -4.41 -4.18 6.23
N CYS A 435 -4.78 -2.90 6.40
CA CYS A 435 -6.14 -2.51 6.78
C CYS A 435 -7.16 -2.72 5.65
N ALA A 436 -6.86 -2.30 4.43
CA ALA A 436 -7.77 -2.47 3.30
C ALA A 436 -7.97 -3.95 2.92
N PRO A 437 -6.94 -4.81 2.80
CA PRO A 437 -7.13 -6.23 2.56
C PRO A 437 -7.87 -6.95 3.70
N ALA A 438 -7.58 -6.63 4.96
CA ALA A 438 -8.30 -7.19 6.10
C ALA A 438 -9.80 -6.82 6.05
N GLY A 439 -10.12 -5.56 5.77
CA GLY A 439 -11.49 -5.11 5.57
C GLY A 439 -12.18 -5.82 4.40
N TYR A 440 -11.46 -6.01 3.29
CA TYR A 440 -11.97 -6.74 2.13
C TYR A 440 -12.28 -8.21 2.45
N LEU A 441 -11.36 -8.91 3.12
CA LEU A 441 -11.56 -10.30 3.53
C LEU A 441 -12.73 -10.43 4.51
N PHE A 442 -12.83 -9.50 5.48
CA PHE A 442 -13.96 -9.48 6.41
C PHE A 442 -15.31 -9.28 5.68
N ALA A 443 -15.38 -8.30 4.77
CA ALA A 443 -16.58 -8.05 3.99
C ALA A 443 -16.97 -9.25 3.10
N MET A 444 -15.97 -9.93 2.50
CA MET A 444 -16.20 -11.12 1.68
C MET A 444 -16.69 -12.30 2.53
N ALA A 445 -16.08 -12.53 3.68
CA ALA A 445 -16.53 -13.55 4.63
C ALA A 445 -17.98 -13.30 5.08
N TYR A 446 -18.29 -12.05 5.42
CA TYR A 446 -19.65 -11.66 5.79
C TYR A 446 -20.66 -11.92 4.65
N LYS A 447 -20.36 -11.52 3.41
CA LYS A 447 -21.20 -11.79 2.24
C LYS A 447 -21.44 -13.31 2.05
N ILE A 448 -20.38 -14.11 2.11
CA ILE A 448 -20.47 -15.56 1.96
C ILE A 448 -21.37 -16.17 3.04
N LEU A 449 -21.20 -15.74 4.30
CA LEU A 449 -22.01 -16.22 5.42
C LEU A 449 -23.47 -15.80 5.26
N HIS A 450 -23.73 -14.55 4.82
CA HIS A 450 -25.08 -14.05 4.58
C HIS A 450 -25.76 -14.84 3.44
N TYR A 451 -25.08 -15.02 2.31
CA TYR A 451 -25.60 -15.85 1.21
C TYR A 451 -25.88 -17.30 1.62
N LYS A 452 -25.04 -17.88 2.47
CA LYS A 452 -25.29 -19.24 3.00
C LYS A 452 -26.52 -19.28 3.90
N ARG A 453 -26.73 -18.27 4.76
CA ARG A 453 -27.91 -18.14 5.60
C ARG A 453 -29.19 -17.95 4.80
N ASP A 454 -29.17 -17.08 3.79
CA ASP A 454 -30.34 -16.85 2.93
C ASP A 454 -30.71 -18.11 2.15
N ARG A 455 -29.72 -18.84 1.62
CA ARG A 455 -29.94 -20.13 0.99
C ARG A 455 -30.51 -21.18 1.98
N ALA A 456 -30.01 -21.20 3.21
CA ALA A 456 -30.52 -22.10 4.23
C ALA A 456 -31.96 -21.74 4.62
N ASN A 457 -32.29 -20.47 4.75
CA ASN A 457 -33.66 -20.00 5.01
C ASN A 457 -34.59 -20.33 3.86
N LEU A 458 -34.21 -20.09 2.61
CA LEU A 458 -35.01 -20.49 1.44
C LEU A 458 -35.20 -22.02 1.39
N ARG A 459 -34.15 -22.80 1.70
CA ARG A 459 -34.27 -24.24 1.81
C ARG A 459 -35.25 -24.65 2.90
N SER A 460 -35.17 -24.04 4.08
CA SER A 460 -36.06 -24.36 5.21
C SER A 460 -37.53 -24.01 4.90
N ILE A 461 -37.76 -22.99 4.09
CA ILE A 461 -39.13 -22.66 3.60
C ILE A 461 -39.58 -23.72 2.58
N LEU A 462 -38.75 -24.07 1.61
CA LEU A 462 -39.04 -25.11 0.62
C LEU A 462 -39.24 -26.48 1.29
N ASP A 463 -38.46 -26.81 2.32
CA ASP A 463 -38.57 -28.05 3.10
C ASP A 463 -39.92 -28.17 3.85
N LYS A 464 -40.58 -27.06 4.13
CA LYS A 464 -41.93 -27.06 4.73
C LYS A 464 -43.03 -27.37 3.70
N PHE A 465 -42.77 -27.14 2.42
CA PHE A 465 -43.78 -27.25 1.36
C PHE A 465 -43.55 -28.42 0.41
N ILE A 466 -42.33 -28.98 0.33
CA ILE A 466 -41.97 -30.02 -0.63
C ILE A 466 -41.42 -31.25 0.12
N PRO A 467 -41.98 -32.45 -0.09
CA PRO A 467 -41.43 -33.67 0.49
C PRO A 467 -39.96 -33.92 0.09
N PRO A 468 -39.16 -34.58 0.96
CA PRO A 468 -37.72 -34.78 0.72
C PRO A 468 -37.41 -35.49 -0.61
N GLU A 469 -38.25 -36.44 -1.00
CA GLU A 469 -38.10 -37.24 -2.22
C GLU A 469 -38.15 -36.37 -3.49
N VAL A 470 -39.06 -35.41 -3.50
CA VAL A 470 -39.25 -34.48 -4.64
C VAL A 470 -38.13 -33.44 -4.72
N ARG A 471 -37.62 -33.02 -3.57
CA ARG A 471 -36.52 -32.07 -3.52
C ARG A 471 -35.25 -32.60 -4.21
N HIS A 472 -34.87 -33.86 -3.94
CA HIS A 472 -33.72 -34.48 -4.61
C HIS A 472 -33.95 -34.57 -6.13
N GLN A 473 -35.14 -34.94 -6.56
CA GLN A 473 -35.47 -34.99 -7.99
C GLN A 473 -35.46 -33.62 -8.66
N LEU A 474 -35.94 -32.57 -7.99
CA LEU A 474 -35.89 -31.18 -8.50
C LEU A 474 -34.48 -30.64 -8.55
N GLN A 475 -33.62 -30.94 -7.56
CA GLN A 475 -32.23 -30.51 -7.55
C GLN A 475 -31.39 -31.20 -8.62
N ASP A 476 -31.56 -32.50 -8.82
CA ASP A 476 -30.81 -33.24 -9.83
C ASP A 476 -31.29 -32.90 -11.25
N ASN A 477 -32.58 -32.63 -11.42
CA ASN A 477 -33.12 -32.22 -12.70
C ASN A 477 -32.88 -30.74 -13.03
N ALA A 478 -32.81 -29.84 -12.04
CA ALA A 478 -32.44 -28.46 -12.28
C ALA A 478 -31.01 -28.33 -12.86
N LYS A 479 -30.08 -29.16 -12.39
CA LYS A 479 -28.73 -29.26 -12.98
C LYS A 479 -28.73 -29.78 -14.42
N ARG A 480 -29.72 -30.60 -14.79
CA ARG A 480 -29.90 -31.15 -16.15
C ARG A 480 -30.66 -30.18 -17.06
N LEU A 481 -31.56 -29.37 -16.52
CA LEU A 481 -32.38 -28.42 -17.29
C LEU A 481 -31.60 -27.19 -17.73
N ASP A 482 -30.57 -26.79 -17.00
CA ASP A 482 -29.69 -25.67 -17.41
C ASP A 482 -28.82 -26.02 -18.64
N VAL A 483 -28.69 -27.31 -18.96
CA VAL A 483 -27.79 -27.77 -20.03
C VAL A 483 -28.52 -28.03 -21.35
N VAL A 484 -29.87 -28.16 -21.37
CA VAL A 484 -30.59 -28.63 -22.57
C VAL A 484 -31.69 -27.66 -22.96
N LYS A 485 -31.36 -26.72 -23.82
CA LYS A 485 -32.32 -26.00 -24.68
C LYS A 485 -32.76 -26.85 -25.90
N GLU A 486 -32.85 -28.14 -25.73
CA GLU A 486 -33.23 -29.03 -26.80
C GLU A 486 -34.76 -29.27 -26.77
N THR A 487 -35.37 -29.19 -27.92
CA THR A 487 -36.76 -29.60 -28.11
C THR A 487 -36.81 -31.11 -28.09
N MET A 488 -37.46 -31.70 -27.09
CA MET A 488 -37.59 -33.14 -26.98
C MET A 488 -39.05 -33.56 -26.94
N ASN A 489 -39.32 -34.79 -27.35
CA ASN A 489 -40.61 -35.40 -27.14
C ASN A 489 -40.77 -35.80 -25.67
N ALA A 490 -41.94 -35.61 -25.12
CA ALA A 490 -42.21 -35.97 -23.74
C ALA A 490 -43.69 -36.32 -23.57
N VAL A 491 -43.96 -37.23 -22.64
CA VAL A 491 -45.31 -37.46 -22.15
C VAL A 491 -45.55 -36.54 -20.97
N CYS A 492 -46.59 -35.72 -21.06
CA CYS A 492 -46.97 -34.78 -20.01
C CYS A 492 -48.25 -35.22 -19.35
N VAL A 493 -48.26 -35.31 -18.04
CA VAL A 493 -49.41 -35.61 -17.22
C VAL A 493 -49.71 -34.44 -16.31
N MET A 494 -50.93 -33.95 -16.37
CA MET A 494 -51.39 -32.88 -15.50
C MET A 494 -52.48 -33.40 -14.58
N THR A 495 -52.33 -33.15 -13.29
CA THR A 495 -53.32 -33.51 -12.27
C THR A 495 -53.96 -32.24 -11.72
N ASP A 496 -55.21 -32.33 -11.33
CA ASP A 496 -55.99 -31.24 -10.76
C ASP A 496 -56.96 -31.77 -9.71
N ILE A 497 -57.18 -31.01 -8.63
CA ILE A 497 -58.10 -31.41 -7.56
C ILE A 497 -59.51 -30.86 -7.89
N GLU A 498 -60.49 -31.76 -8.04
CA GLU A 498 -61.86 -31.31 -8.30
C GLU A 498 -62.47 -30.65 -7.07
N GLY A 499 -62.98 -29.45 -7.28
CA GLY A 499 -63.65 -28.70 -6.23
C GLY A 499 -62.68 -28.03 -5.23
N PHE A 500 -61.39 -27.89 -5.59
CA PHE A 500 -60.38 -27.23 -4.74
C PHE A 500 -60.81 -25.86 -4.26
N THR A 501 -61.39 -25.03 -5.13
CA THR A 501 -61.88 -23.70 -4.76
C THR A 501 -62.95 -23.75 -3.66
N THR A 502 -63.85 -24.76 -3.72
CA THR A 502 -64.85 -24.93 -2.68
C THR A 502 -64.28 -25.51 -1.39
N LEU A 503 -63.23 -26.33 -1.50
CA LEU A 503 -62.53 -26.90 -0.36
C LEU A 503 -61.70 -25.84 0.36
N SER A 504 -61.04 -24.97 -0.39
CA SER A 504 -60.21 -23.90 0.14
C SER A 504 -61.01 -22.84 0.90
N THR A 505 -62.30 -22.66 0.60
CA THR A 505 -63.17 -21.75 1.35
C THR A 505 -63.72 -22.37 2.65
N LYS A 506 -63.65 -23.70 2.83
CA LYS A 506 -64.17 -24.41 4.00
C LYS A 506 -63.13 -24.77 5.05
N LEU A 507 -61.85 -24.68 4.71
CA LEU A 507 -60.74 -25.06 5.59
C LEU A 507 -59.92 -23.83 5.97
N SER A 508 -59.36 -23.82 7.18
CA SER A 508 -58.34 -22.81 7.54
C SER A 508 -57.09 -23.01 6.69
N SER A 509 -56.31 -21.94 6.51
CA SER A 509 -55.10 -21.96 5.70
C SER A 509 -54.10 -23.02 6.16
N GLU A 510 -54.01 -23.27 7.46
CA GLU A 510 -53.11 -24.27 8.04
C GLU A 510 -53.55 -25.68 7.71
N ARG A 511 -54.87 -25.99 7.88
CA ARG A 511 -55.43 -27.31 7.53
C ARG A 511 -55.39 -27.55 6.02
N MET A 512 -55.58 -26.52 5.21
CA MET A 512 -55.44 -26.62 3.76
C MET A 512 -54.00 -26.96 3.36
N LEU A 513 -53.03 -26.33 4.00
CA LEU A 513 -51.61 -26.60 3.75
C LEU A 513 -51.21 -28.03 4.13
N GLU A 514 -51.69 -28.51 5.27
CA GLU A 514 -51.47 -29.88 5.75
C GLU A 514 -52.09 -30.92 4.80
N LEU A 515 -53.30 -30.66 4.36
CA LEU A 515 -54.00 -31.50 3.40
C LEU A 515 -53.27 -31.56 2.05
N LEU A 516 -52.85 -30.41 1.51
CA LEU A 516 -52.08 -30.36 0.26
C LEU A 516 -50.73 -31.08 0.40
N ARG A 517 -50.06 -30.93 1.53
CA ARG A 517 -48.78 -31.61 1.81
C ARG A 517 -48.95 -33.14 1.80
N SER A 518 -49.96 -33.63 2.47
CA SER A 518 -50.28 -35.05 2.52
C SER A 518 -50.73 -35.57 1.16
N TYR A 519 -51.54 -34.81 0.42
CA TYR A 519 -51.98 -35.16 -0.94
C TYR A 519 -50.80 -35.24 -1.91
N PHE A 520 -49.95 -34.22 -1.95
CA PHE A 520 -48.76 -34.20 -2.81
C PHE A 520 -47.79 -35.33 -2.46
N GLY A 521 -47.59 -35.64 -1.16
CA GLY A 521 -46.81 -36.80 -0.73
C GLY A 521 -47.34 -38.13 -1.32
N ALA A 522 -48.65 -38.28 -1.38
CA ALA A 522 -49.27 -39.49 -1.91
C ALA A 522 -49.13 -39.66 -3.44
N ILE A 523 -49.16 -38.54 -4.19
CA ILE A 523 -49.12 -38.58 -5.66
C ILE A 523 -47.74 -38.45 -6.26
N PHE A 524 -46.74 -37.93 -5.53
CA PHE A 524 -45.39 -37.82 -6.04
C PHE A 524 -44.69 -39.17 -6.17
N LYS A 525 -44.94 -40.08 -5.23
CA LYS A 525 -44.29 -41.37 -5.23
C LYS A 525 -44.58 -42.17 -6.51
N PRO A 526 -45.83 -42.35 -6.96
CA PRO A 526 -46.13 -43.02 -8.23
C PRO A 526 -45.46 -42.37 -9.45
N ILE A 527 -45.35 -41.04 -9.48
CA ILE A 527 -44.66 -40.34 -10.58
C ILE A 527 -43.20 -40.74 -10.63
N ALA A 528 -42.53 -40.72 -9.47
CA ALA A 528 -41.13 -41.05 -9.34
C ALA A 528 -40.83 -42.53 -9.63
N ASP A 529 -41.60 -43.43 -9.05
CA ASP A 529 -41.41 -44.88 -9.17
C ASP A 529 -41.46 -45.35 -10.65
N TYR A 530 -42.25 -44.67 -11.48
CA TYR A 530 -42.33 -44.95 -12.92
C TYR A 530 -41.44 -44.05 -13.79
N GLY A 531 -40.47 -43.34 -13.19
CA GLY A 531 -39.44 -42.57 -13.91
C GLY A 531 -39.91 -41.23 -14.48
N GLY A 532 -41.03 -40.70 -13.96
CA GLY A 532 -41.47 -39.34 -14.24
C GLY A 532 -40.90 -38.34 -13.24
N PHE A 533 -40.95 -37.07 -13.58
CA PHE A 533 -40.59 -35.99 -12.67
C PHE A 533 -41.56 -34.81 -12.74
N VAL A 534 -41.73 -34.15 -11.63
CA VAL A 534 -42.60 -32.98 -11.52
C VAL A 534 -41.84 -31.74 -11.99
N VAL A 535 -42.42 -31.01 -12.96
CA VAL A 535 -41.83 -29.80 -13.56
C VAL A 535 -42.40 -28.53 -12.95
N ASP A 536 -43.70 -28.57 -12.62
CA ASP A 536 -44.40 -27.37 -12.14
C ASP A 536 -45.52 -27.73 -11.16
N LEU A 537 -45.75 -26.86 -10.20
CA LEU A 537 -46.81 -26.89 -9.21
C LEU A 537 -47.59 -25.59 -9.29
N LYS A 538 -48.85 -25.63 -9.69
CA LYS A 538 -49.69 -24.45 -9.77
C LYS A 538 -50.94 -24.64 -8.91
N GLY A 539 -50.87 -24.12 -7.67
CA GLY A 539 -51.94 -24.29 -6.70
C GLY A 539 -52.13 -25.78 -6.34
N ASP A 540 -53.21 -26.35 -6.79
CA ASP A 540 -53.61 -27.76 -6.60
C ASP A 540 -53.21 -28.67 -7.77
N SER A 541 -52.66 -28.08 -8.85
CA SER A 541 -52.29 -28.83 -10.06
C SER A 541 -50.83 -29.19 -10.09
N ILE A 542 -50.50 -30.39 -10.56
CA ILE A 542 -49.14 -30.86 -10.83
C ILE A 542 -48.97 -31.11 -12.32
N LEU A 543 -47.84 -30.63 -12.84
CA LEU A 543 -47.35 -31.03 -14.16
C LEU A 543 -46.18 -32.01 -14.00
N ALA A 544 -46.41 -33.25 -14.36
CA ALA A 544 -45.39 -34.30 -14.42
C ALA A 544 -45.01 -34.62 -15.87
N VAL A 545 -43.71 -34.91 -16.09
CA VAL A 545 -43.15 -35.12 -17.42
C VAL A 545 -42.29 -36.38 -17.46
N TRP A 546 -42.46 -37.18 -18.50
CA TRP A 546 -41.59 -38.30 -18.87
C TRP A 546 -40.89 -37.95 -20.18
N PRO A 547 -39.57 -37.65 -20.18
CA PRO A 547 -38.81 -37.34 -21.39
C PRO A 547 -38.72 -38.58 -22.30
N ASP A 548 -38.99 -38.38 -23.56
CA ASP A 548 -38.91 -39.41 -24.58
C ASP A 548 -37.94 -38.97 -25.71
N ARG A 549 -36.65 -39.21 -25.49
CA ARG A 549 -35.59 -38.80 -26.43
C ARG A 549 -35.57 -39.64 -27.70
N SER A 550 -36.04 -40.90 -27.64
CA SER A 550 -35.93 -41.90 -28.69
C SER A 550 -37.25 -42.32 -29.27
N SER A 551 -38.37 -41.67 -28.92
CA SER A 551 -39.73 -42.10 -29.29
C SER A 551 -40.03 -43.55 -28.83
N ASP A 552 -39.52 -43.91 -27.65
CA ASP A 552 -39.65 -45.25 -27.07
C ASP A 552 -41.07 -45.49 -26.57
N PRO A 553 -41.75 -46.48 -27.10
CA PRO A 553 -43.10 -46.87 -26.61
C PRO A 553 -43.16 -47.21 -25.11
N ALA A 554 -42.04 -47.67 -24.53
CA ALA A 554 -41.97 -48.02 -23.12
C ALA A 554 -42.11 -46.78 -22.20
N VAL A 555 -41.73 -45.58 -22.65
CA VAL A 555 -41.93 -44.34 -21.89
C VAL A 555 -43.41 -44.03 -21.74
N ARG A 556 -44.22 -44.28 -22.79
CA ARG A 556 -45.66 -44.07 -22.76
C ARG A 556 -46.34 -45.09 -21.86
N VAL A 557 -45.90 -46.35 -21.90
CA VAL A 557 -46.39 -47.37 -21.02
C VAL A 557 -46.13 -47.04 -19.55
N ARG A 558 -44.89 -46.62 -19.20
CA ARG A 558 -44.59 -46.22 -17.85
C ARG A 558 -45.43 -45.03 -17.38
N ALA A 559 -45.60 -44.00 -18.24
CA ALA A 559 -46.46 -42.85 -17.90
C ALA A 559 -47.92 -43.26 -17.67
N CYS A 560 -48.47 -44.23 -18.47
CA CYS A 560 -49.81 -44.76 -18.27
C CYS A 560 -49.93 -45.60 -16.97
N GLN A 561 -48.92 -46.41 -16.67
CA GLN A 561 -48.86 -47.15 -15.40
C GLN A 561 -48.82 -46.23 -14.20
N ALA A 562 -47.95 -45.12 -14.26
CA ALA A 562 -47.97 -44.11 -13.26
C ALA A 562 -49.36 -43.47 -13.05
N CYS A 563 -50.11 -43.24 -14.12
CA CYS A 563 -51.43 -42.64 -14.03
C CYS A 563 -52.42 -43.58 -13.34
N LEU A 564 -52.34 -44.89 -13.60
CA LEU A 564 -53.19 -45.89 -12.91
C LEU A 564 -52.82 -45.93 -11.41
N GLU A 565 -51.57 -45.94 -11.09
CA GLU A 565 -51.14 -45.94 -9.70
C GLU A 565 -51.44 -44.59 -8.97
N LEU A 566 -51.38 -43.47 -9.68
CA LEU A 566 -51.87 -42.17 -9.17
C LEU A 566 -53.32 -42.21 -8.76
N GLN A 567 -54.20 -42.87 -9.58
CA GLN A 567 -55.59 -43.03 -9.24
C GLN A 567 -55.80 -43.94 -7.99
N ALA A 568 -55.02 -45.02 -7.90
CA ALA A 568 -55.01 -45.87 -6.72
C ALA A 568 -54.50 -45.13 -5.46
N ALA A 569 -53.46 -44.35 -5.60
CA ALA A 569 -52.90 -43.53 -4.51
C ALA A 569 -53.88 -42.47 -4.01
N VAL A 570 -54.60 -41.79 -4.91
CA VAL A 570 -55.64 -40.83 -4.52
C VAL A 570 -56.84 -41.56 -3.88
N ALA A 571 -57.22 -42.76 -4.34
CA ALA A 571 -58.26 -43.56 -3.71
C ALA A 571 -57.87 -43.96 -2.27
N ARG A 572 -56.61 -44.38 -2.03
CA ARG A 572 -56.05 -44.66 -0.69
C ARG A 572 -56.06 -43.44 0.18
N PHE A 573 -55.61 -42.30 -0.37
CA PHE A 573 -55.57 -40.99 0.33
C PHE A 573 -56.97 -40.58 0.80
N ASN A 574 -58.01 -40.73 -0.05
CA ASN A 574 -59.39 -40.39 0.31
C ASN A 574 -59.99 -41.34 1.37
N GLN A 575 -59.50 -42.58 1.46
CA GLN A 575 -59.91 -43.54 2.54
C GLN A 575 -59.30 -43.17 3.89
N SER A 576 -58.06 -42.69 3.88
CA SER A 576 -57.32 -42.24 5.11
C SER A 576 -57.77 -40.90 5.62
N HIS A 577 -58.41 -40.05 4.79
CA HIS A 577 -58.85 -38.67 5.15
C HIS A 577 -60.38 -38.51 4.94
N PRO A 578 -61.26 -39.22 5.68
CA PRO A 578 -62.68 -39.23 5.44
C PRO A 578 -63.42 -37.90 5.66
N SER A 579 -62.89 -37.04 6.55
CA SER A 579 -63.40 -35.67 6.83
C SER A 579 -63.06 -34.66 5.76
N SER A 580 -62.09 -34.94 4.91
CA SER A 580 -61.62 -34.14 3.81
C SER A 580 -61.79 -34.82 2.47
N ARG A 581 -62.84 -35.72 2.35
CA ARG A 581 -63.10 -36.44 1.12
C ARG A 581 -63.12 -35.49 -0.06
N MET A 582 -62.12 -35.65 -0.90
CA MET A 582 -62.22 -35.12 -2.25
C MET A 582 -63.29 -35.86 -3.01
N PRO A 583 -64.36 -35.21 -3.44
CA PRO A 583 -65.50 -35.95 -4.02
C PRO A 583 -65.03 -36.64 -5.28
N THR A 584 -64.91 -37.97 -5.21
CA THR A 584 -64.84 -38.83 -6.38
C THR A 584 -66.23 -39.09 -6.80
N ARG A 585 -66.79 -38.31 -7.71
CA ARG A 585 -68.03 -38.66 -8.40
C ARG A 585 -67.81 -39.89 -9.28
N GLY A 586 -67.78 -41.08 -8.67
CA GLY A 586 -67.65 -42.35 -9.36
C GLY A 586 -68.80 -43.30 -9.18
N ARG A 587 -69.83 -42.94 -8.37
CA ARG A 587 -70.89 -43.93 -8.02
C ARG A 587 -72.32 -43.63 -8.50
N GLU A 588 -72.56 -42.50 -9.15
CA GLU A 588 -73.97 -42.16 -9.51
C GLU A 588 -74.28 -42.08 -11.00
N LEU A 589 -73.46 -42.67 -11.86
CA LEU A 589 -73.72 -42.75 -13.30
C LEU A 589 -74.04 -44.17 -13.74
N ARG A 590 -74.76 -44.96 -12.92
CA ARG A 590 -75.26 -46.31 -13.34
C ARG A 590 -76.71 -46.35 -13.73
N ARG A 591 -77.47 -45.31 -13.75
CA ARG A 591 -78.83 -45.31 -14.32
C ARG A 591 -79.26 -43.89 -14.70
N ARG A 592 -79.05 -43.48 -15.95
CA ARG A 592 -80.00 -42.77 -16.81
C ARG A 592 -79.32 -42.37 -18.13
N HIS A 593 -79.97 -42.76 -19.19
CA HIS A 593 -79.66 -42.34 -20.55
C HIS A 593 -79.72 -40.81 -20.65
N ALA A 594 -78.60 -40.13 -21.02
CA ALA A 594 -78.66 -38.84 -21.62
C ALA A 594 -77.31 -38.50 -22.24
N ARG A 595 -77.39 -37.94 -23.39
CA ARG A 595 -76.41 -37.44 -24.35
C ARG A 595 -75.09 -36.81 -23.76
N PRO A 596 -73.92 -36.88 -24.45
CA PRO A 596 -72.65 -36.45 -23.91
C PRO A 596 -72.53 -34.93 -23.90
N ARG A 597 -72.72 -34.38 -22.75
CA ARG A 597 -72.23 -33.00 -22.44
C ARG A 597 -71.32 -33.06 -21.23
N GLY A 598 -70.05 -32.80 -21.48
CA GLY A 598 -69.06 -32.27 -20.52
C GLY A 598 -68.97 -33.06 -19.20
N ILE A 599 -68.19 -34.12 -19.15
CA ILE A 599 -67.81 -34.81 -17.93
C ILE A 599 -66.79 -33.92 -17.19
N ARG A 600 -67.21 -33.23 -16.14
CA ARG A 600 -66.34 -32.77 -15.10
C ARG A 600 -66.24 -33.86 -14.03
N ARG A 601 -65.11 -34.54 -14.06
CA ARG A 601 -64.74 -35.46 -12.97
C ARG A 601 -63.56 -34.80 -12.27
N VAL A 602 -63.35 -35.08 -10.97
CA VAL A 602 -62.00 -35.15 -10.45
C VAL A 602 -61.42 -36.29 -11.23
N SER A 603 -61.08 -35.86 -12.31
CA SER A 603 -60.40 -36.67 -13.24
C SER A 603 -59.03 -36.04 -13.22
N HIS A 604 -58.07 -36.83 -12.86
CA HIS A 604 -56.76 -36.55 -13.40
C HIS A 604 -56.97 -36.39 -14.90
N ARG A 605 -56.97 -35.17 -15.44
CA ARG A 605 -56.94 -35.00 -16.89
C ARG A 605 -55.59 -35.47 -17.34
N ILE A 606 -55.51 -36.76 -17.70
CA ILE A 606 -54.38 -37.32 -18.39
C ILE A 606 -54.46 -36.80 -19.81
N ARG A 607 -53.63 -35.85 -20.20
CA ARG A 607 -53.42 -35.50 -21.60
C ARG A 607 -52.10 -36.09 -22.03
N CYS A 608 -52.12 -37.15 -22.79
CA CYS A 608 -50.96 -37.65 -23.50
C CYS A 608 -50.87 -36.95 -24.85
N GLY A 609 -49.81 -36.24 -25.13
CA GLY A 609 -49.64 -35.50 -26.37
C GLY A 609 -48.25 -35.53 -26.91
N GLY A 610 -48.19 -35.57 -28.24
CA GLY A 610 -46.94 -35.50 -28.95
C GLY A 610 -46.62 -34.07 -29.38
N ARG A 611 -45.35 -33.73 -29.47
CA ARG A 611 -44.71 -32.51 -29.93
C ARG A 611 -45.12 -31.19 -29.26
N TYR A 612 -44.24 -30.65 -28.53
CA TYR A 612 -44.27 -29.29 -28.00
C TYR A 612 -43.97 -28.28 -29.11
N ARG A 613 -44.92 -27.38 -29.43
CA ARG A 613 -44.72 -26.29 -30.42
C ARG A 613 -44.93 -24.95 -29.74
N GLU A 614 -43.93 -24.09 -29.79
CA GLU A 614 -44.02 -22.72 -29.33
C GLU A 614 -44.91 -21.89 -30.27
N ARG A 615 -46.01 -21.32 -29.80
CA ARG A 615 -46.82 -20.37 -30.58
C ARG A 615 -46.43 -18.94 -30.21
N ARG A 616 -45.94 -18.17 -31.18
CA ARG A 616 -45.89 -16.73 -31.10
C ARG A 616 -47.31 -16.17 -31.24
N ARG A 617 -47.71 -15.29 -30.33
CA ARG A 617 -48.93 -14.47 -30.50
C ARG A 617 -48.62 -13.33 -31.46
N PRO A 618 -49.51 -13.00 -32.44
CA PRO A 618 -49.38 -11.79 -33.22
C PRO A 618 -49.84 -10.58 -32.39
N ASP A 619 -49.08 -9.51 -32.45
CA ASP A 619 -49.41 -8.20 -31.92
C ASP A 619 -50.71 -7.67 -32.57
N ARG A 620 -51.74 -7.45 -31.78
CA ARG A 620 -52.87 -6.59 -32.18
C ARG A 620 -52.57 -5.18 -31.80
N GLY A 621 -52.21 -4.36 -32.78
CA GLY A 621 -52.16 -2.93 -32.68
C GLY A 621 -53.51 -2.30 -32.35
N ALA A 622 -53.58 -1.54 -31.31
CA ALA A 622 -54.68 -0.63 -31.02
C ALA A 622 -54.33 0.78 -31.51
N ARG A 623 -55.04 1.22 -32.54
CA ARG A 623 -55.17 2.62 -32.96
C ARG A 623 -55.97 3.38 -31.94
N GLN A 624 -55.50 4.53 -31.49
CA GLN A 624 -56.24 5.74 -31.14
C GLN A 624 -55.16 6.85 -31.10
N GLY A 625 -55.20 7.86 -31.90
CA GLY A 625 -56.22 8.85 -32.12
C GLY A 625 -55.73 10.17 -31.56
N GLY A 626 -55.07 10.97 -32.37
CA GLY A 626 -55.14 12.37 -32.59
C GLY A 626 -54.93 13.40 -31.48
N ARG A 627 -53.91 14.24 -31.55
CA ARG A 627 -54.03 15.68 -31.83
C ARG A 627 -52.64 16.37 -31.82
N SER A 628 -52.44 17.12 -32.85
CA SER A 628 -51.35 18.01 -33.16
C SER A 628 -51.24 19.20 -32.18
N VAL A 629 -50.00 19.63 -31.85
CA VAL A 629 -49.62 21.04 -31.80
C VAL A 629 -48.19 21.19 -32.31
N ARG A 630 -48.02 22.13 -33.23
CA ARG A 630 -46.78 22.60 -33.88
C ARG A 630 -45.92 23.42 -32.92
N ALA A 631 -44.60 23.30 -33.06
CA ALA A 631 -43.58 24.36 -33.27
C ALA A 631 -42.22 23.68 -33.01
N GLY A 632 -41.31 23.60 -33.92
CA GLY A 632 -40.57 24.64 -34.56
C GLY A 632 -39.13 24.61 -34.05
N GLY A 633 -38.12 24.22 -34.88
CA GLY A 633 -36.75 24.53 -34.54
C GLY A 633 -35.71 23.45 -34.89
N ARG A 634 -35.25 23.49 -36.07
CA ARG A 634 -33.99 23.12 -36.79
C ARG A 634 -32.80 22.55 -36.00
N VAL A 635 -32.25 21.50 -36.61
CA VAL A 635 -30.88 21.23 -37.08
C VAL A 635 -29.85 20.68 -36.10
N GLY A 636 -29.34 19.55 -36.43
CA GLY A 636 -28.01 19.08 -35.97
C GLY A 636 -27.78 17.58 -36.06
N HIS A 637 -27.12 17.16 -37.16
CA HIS A 637 -26.63 15.83 -37.44
C HIS A 637 -25.77 15.19 -36.30
N ARG A 638 -25.94 13.91 -35.99
CA ARG A 638 -25.03 12.79 -36.30
C ARG A 638 -25.28 11.55 -35.43
N ARG A 639 -25.54 10.48 -36.16
CA ARG A 639 -25.08 9.08 -36.05
C ARG A 639 -25.08 8.31 -34.74
N ALA A 640 -25.69 7.12 -34.91
CA ALA A 640 -25.38 5.80 -34.37
C ALA A 640 -25.78 5.58 -32.89
N GLY A 641 -26.78 4.82 -32.56
CA GLY A 641 -26.95 3.40 -32.87
C GLY A 641 -26.65 2.63 -31.60
N SER A 642 -27.64 2.32 -30.79
CA SER A 642 -27.57 1.14 -29.94
C SER A 642 -28.97 0.67 -29.60
N VAL A 643 -29.21 -0.56 -29.99
CA VAL A 643 -30.41 -1.33 -29.84
C VAL A 643 -30.54 -1.77 -28.38
N SER A 644 -31.55 -1.26 -27.68
CA SER A 644 -31.99 -1.79 -26.40
C SER A 644 -32.96 -2.95 -26.67
N GLY A 645 -32.47 -4.17 -26.50
CA GLY A 645 -33.28 -5.38 -26.61
C GLY A 645 -34.08 -5.62 -25.34
N ALA A 646 -35.35 -5.33 -25.37
CA ALA A 646 -36.32 -5.85 -24.40
C ALA A 646 -36.52 -7.34 -24.60
N ARG A 647 -36.25 -8.14 -23.58
CA ARG A 647 -36.53 -9.60 -23.59
C ARG A 647 -38.03 -9.87 -23.52
N PRO A 648 -38.60 -10.66 -24.44
CA PRO A 648 -40.01 -11.05 -24.34
C PRO A 648 -40.20 -12.12 -23.26
N ARG A 649 -41.20 -11.92 -22.41
CA ARG A 649 -41.69 -12.94 -21.49
C ARG A 649 -42.34 -14.08 -22.32
N ARG A 650 -41.81 -15.28 -22.19
CA ARG A 650 -42.37 -16.48 -22.82
C ARG A 650 -43.53 -17.00 -21.99
N VAL A 651 -44.71 -17.12 -22.59
CA VAL A 651 -45.88 -17.82 -22.04
C VAL A 651 -45.92 -19.21 -22.68
N PHE A 652 -45.83 -20.24 -21.86
CA PHE A 652 -45.90 -21.62 -22.32
C PHE A 652 -47.35 -22.11 -22.22
N SER A 653 -47.90 -22.59 -23.32
CA SER A 653 -49.14 -23.37 -23.30
C SER A 653 -48.88 -24.74 -23.92
N ALA A 654 -49.05 -25.77 -23.11
CA ALA A 654 -49.01 -27.13 -23.60
C ALA A 654 -50.44 -27.65 -23.88
N ARG A 655 -50.80 -27.79 -25.14
CA ARG A 655 -51.97 -28.56 -25.55
C ARG A 655 -51.46 -29.80 -26.24
N ALA A 656 -51.73 -30.92 -25.65
CA ALA A 656 -51.47 -32.20 -26.27
C ALA A 656 -52.79 -32.96 -26.48
N GLU A 657 -53.19 -33.15 -27.72
CA GLU A 657 -54.33 -33.97 -28.08
C GLU A 657 -53.83 -35.37 -28.53
N CYS A 658 -54.25 -36.42 -27.84
CA CYS A 658 -54.05 -37.79 -28.29
C CYS A 658 -55.13 -38.14 -29.32
N SER A 659 -54.74 -38.07 -30.57
CA SER A 659 -55.53 -38.68 -31.63
C SER A 659 -54.92 -40.03 -32.06
N HIS A 660 -55.28 -41.11 -31.42
CA HIS A 660 -55.22 -42.42 -32.02
C HIS A 660 -56.32 -43.32 -31.41
N PRO A 661 -57.16 -43.93 -32.24
CA PRO A 661 -58.33 -44.67 -31.79
C PRO A 661 -58.03 -46.18 -31.64
N HIS A 662 -57.14 -46.70 -31.00
CA HIS A 662 -56.98 -48.11 -30.69
C HIS A 662 -56.01 -48.38 -29.54
N LEU A 663 -56.52 -48.32 -28.34
CA LEU A 663 -56.04 -49.16 -27.23
C LEU A 663 -57.24 -49.44 -26.32
N ARG A 664 -57.99 -50.48 -26.65
CA ARG A 664 -58.86 -51.16 -25.70
C ARG A 664 -57.97 -51.77 -24.62
N ALA A 665 -58.29 -51.46 -23.39
CA ALA A 665 -57.71 -52.13 -22.25
C ALA A 665 -58.15 -53.61 -22.33
N GLY A 666 -57.24 -54.44 -22.81
CA GLY A 666 -57.36 -55.91 -22.62
C GLY A 666 -56.92 -56.18 -21.19
N GLY A 667 -57.86 -56.76 -20.40
CA GLY A 667 -57.52 -57.25 -19.08
C GLY A 667 -56.44 -58.31 -19.20
N ILE A 668 -55.46 -58.26 -18.38
CA ILE A 668 -54.53 -59.34 -18.11
C ILE A 668 -54.95 -59.91 -16.77
N SER A 669 -55.33 -61.18 -16.82
CA SER A 669 -55.51 -62.11 -15.68
C SER A 669 -54.16 -62.29 -14.97
#